data_d4166f1e066be63f4ef8a062261a3f90
#
_entry.id   d4166f1e066be63f4ef8a062261a3f90
#
_cell.length_a   1.000
_cell.length_b   1.000
_cell.length_c   1.000
_cell.angle_alpha   90.00
_cell.angle_beta   90.00
_cell.angle_gamma   90.00
#
_symmetry.space_group_name_H-M   'P 1'
#
loop_
_entity.id
_entity.type
_entity.pdbx_description
1 polymer ?
#
loop_
_entity_poly.entity_id
_entity_poly.type
_entity_poly.pdbx_seq_one_letter_code
_entity_poly.pdbx_strand_id
1 'polypeptide(L)'
;MKNKYILNALILGTLSISTISCSDFLNEELTTKRNTEYLKTEEGVADLSVALYENLRYHFARENSVAFTQNGVDEFTVGGDGSNASWNSYDGNYGPTVTSNSTKPEELWDEMYVGISNANTLIQNVKEGGYTSVATMEHLGEAYFLRGFNYYTLVAQFGGVPLKLTPSTTPQREFTRASAEDCYKQIVEDLKQAYTLLPATATKTGQMTKDAAAHFLAKTLLSRVSERNDDWNASYKEQDLKDCLTYAQEVISHHALAPNYSDLWNYTGPDGANEKLDEIILAAQFNADKSGNTGNSYNQTHLYYISIYKDLPYMKRDIPGEREYQRLRTSYYTYDVYDKVNDSRFWKSFKTKAAVNNPKNSTYYKKGDLGVMYVINKPGDTRYSNVRMNDEVVYSKTGKTIPTVFVAYPANKNQAGDNAMLDFTQFYPSLSKFIDGYRESVTDRVGTRDGILARVGETYLIAAEALVRQGKYQEALGYINTLRDRAAYKQGEDREHHVDGGAAYKSGAPGYKDNGENTYMAECSYYESNGIAETTAPTSLKITDINNLPAEDEAVIRKLGYTSAYDRMLCLVLNERTRELCGEFQRWQDLARTKTLVARARAFNSIAAANIKDYMVLRPIPQTYLDGIQKNGHALTAEEKQEQQNPGW
;
A
#
# COMPACT_ATOMS: atom_id res chain seq x y z
N MET A 1 47.00 36.06 -68.71
CA MET A 1 45.91 36.86 -68.14
C MET A 1 44.53 36.16 -68.15
N LYS A 2 44.29 35.18 -69.03
CA LYS A 2 42.95 34.48 -69.07
C LYS A 2 42.64 33.55 -67.91
N ASN A 3 43.65 32.99 -67.26
CA ASN A 3 43.40 32.02 -66.13
C ASN A 3 43.04 32.66 -64.77
N LYS A 4 43.31 33.99 -64.60
CA LYS A 4 42.90 34.68 -63.33
C LYS A 4 41.40 35.00 -63.28
N TYR A 5 40.78 35.22 -64.43
CA TYR A 5 39.34 35.54 -64.49
C TYR A 5 38.45 34.30 -64.33
N ILE A 6 38.96 33.13 -64.78
CA ILE A 6 38.25 31.85 -64.59
C ILE A 6 38.25 31.43 -63.09
N LEU A 7 39.36 31.66 -62.39
CA LEU A 7 39.46 31.34 -60.96
C LEU A 7 38.59 32.26 -60.11
N ASN A 8 38.51 33.55 -60.42
CA ASN A 8 37.62 34.50 -59.71
C ASN A 8 36.15 34.27 -60.03
N ALA A 9 35.80 33.81 -61.24
CA ALA A 9 34.40 33.44 -61.54
C ALA A 9 33.97 32.16 -60.86
N LEU A 10 34.89 31.17 -60.69
CA LEU A 10 34.58 29.97 -59.86
C LEU A 10 34.46 30.27 -58.36
N ILE A 11 35.28 31.20 -57.83
CA ILE A 11 35.16 31.59 -56.38
C ILE A 11 33.94 32.43 -56.17
N LEU A 12 33.48 33.30 -57.04
CA LEU A 12 32.21 33.99 -56.94
C LEU A 12 31.00 33.05 -57.11
N GLY A 13 31.12 32.06 -58.02
CA GLY A 13 30.07 31.04 -58.19
C GLY A 13 29.87 30.13 -56.96
N THR A 14 30.96 29.78 -56.30
CA THR A 14 30.89 28.98 -55.05
C THR A 14 30.45 29.80 -53.85
N LEU A 15 30.68 31.11 -53.76
CA LEU A 15 30.13 31.94 -52.69
C LEU A 15 28.62 32.25 -52.86
N SER A 16 28.10 32.19 -54.09
CA SER A 16 26.67 32.45 -54.36
C SER A 16 25.78 31.23 -54.13
N ILE A 17 26.36 30.02 -54.04
CA ILE A 17 25.63 28.77 -53.72
C ILE A 17 25.53 28.53 -52.20
N SER A 18 26.35 29.21 -51.40
CA SER A 18 26.33 29.07 -49.93
C SER A 18 25.31 29.97 -49.20
N THR A 19 24.45 30.70 -49.91
CA THR A 19 23.38 31.53 -49.33
C THR A 19 21.97 31.01 -49.63
N ILE A 20 21.81 29.85 -50.25
CA ILE A 20 20.56 29.11 -50.15
C ILE A 20 20.62 28.43 -48.77
N SER A 21 20.29 29.20 -47.77
CA SER A 21 20.11 28.77 -46.41
C SER A 21 19.16 27.59 -46.40
N CYS A 22 19.61 26.50 -45.87
CA CYS A 22 18.78 25.39 -45.47
C CYS A 22 17.82 25.84 -44.34
N SER A 23 16.86 26.72 -44.63
CA SER A 23 15.76 26.98 -43.73
C SER A 23 14.90 25.74 -43.52
N ASP A 24 14.82 24.85 -44.51
CA ASP A 24 14.10 23.59 -44.40
C ASP A 24 14.90 22.47 -43.72
N PHE A 25 16.24 22.58 -43.63
CA PHE A 25 17.05 21.59 -42.91
C PHE A 25 16.99 21.73 -41.38
N LEU A 26 16.49 22.86 -40.90
CA LEU A 26 16.25 23.11 -39.48
C LEU A 26 14.77 22.98 -39.08
N ASN A 27 13.89 22.71 -40.02
CA ASN A 27 12.55 22.28 -39.73
C ASN A 27 12.60 20.77 -39.48
N GLU A 28 12.75 20.40 -38.21
CA GLU A 28 12.57 19.05 -37.73
C GLU A 28 11.13 18.65 -38.04
N GLU A 29 10.86 17.98 -39.15
CA GLU A 29 9.61 17.27 -39.34
C GLU A 29 9.60 16.11 -38.34
N LEU A 30 8.93 16.32 -37.22
CA LEU A 30 8.69 15.29 -36.25
C LEU A 30 7.95 14.13 -36.92
N THR A 31 8.66 13.06 -37.20
CA THR A 31 8.14 11.85 -37.85
C THR A 31 7.19 11.05 -36.96
N THR A 32 7.05 11.42 -35.67
CA THR A 32 6.10 10.83 -34.74
C THR A 32 4.80 11.64 -34.71
N LYS A 33 3.67 10.96 -34.86
CA LYS A 33 2.34 11.59 -34.77
C LYS A 33 2.05 12.21 -33.37
N ARG A 34 2.83 11.88 -32.34
CA ARG A 34 2.68 12.35 -30.96
C ARG A 34 3.70 13.45 -30.64
N ASN A 35 3.48 14.63 -31.18
CA ASN A 35 4.25 15.83 -30.85
C ASN A 35 3.50 16.72 -29.86
N THR A 36 4.11 17.82 -29.42
CA THR A 36 3.52 18.77 -28.47
C THR A 36 2.19 19.37 -28.97
N GLU A 37 2.04 19.59 -30.28
CA GLU A 37 0.79 20.10 -30.87
C GLU A 37 -0.32 19.06 -30.89
N TYR A 38 0.03 17.77 -31.13
CA TYR A 38 -0.93 16.68 -31.01
C TYR A 38 -1.48 16.57 -29.58
N LEU A 39 -0.61 16.68 -28.55
CA LEU A 39 -1.04 16.61 -27.16
C LEU A 39 -2.01 17.73 -26.74
N LYS A 40 -2.13 18.78 -27.52
CA LYS A 40 -3.12 19.86 -27.33
C LYS A 40 -4.48 19.54 -27.95
N THR A 41 -4.60 18.52 -28.81
CA THR A 41 -5.89 18.09 -29.37
C THR A 41 -6.71 17.27 -28.36
N GLU A 42 -8.03 17.10 -28.59
CA GLU A 42 -8.85 16.25 -27.72
C GLU A 42 -8.38 14.79 -27.70
N GLU A 43 -7.90 14.24 -28.83
CA GLU A 43 -7.31 12.91 -28.88
C GLU A 43 -6.00 12.84 -28.07
N GLY A 44 -5.17 13.89 -28.18
CA GLY A 44 -3.93 13.99 -27.40
C GLY A 44 -4.19 14.13 -25.89
N VAL A 45 -5.24 14.83 -25.50
CA VAL A 45 -5.72 14.90 -24.10
C VAL A 45 -6.14 13.52 -23.60
N ALA A 46 -6.87 12.74 -24.41
CA ALA A 46 -7.25 11.38 -24.08
C ALA A 46 -6.03 10.46 -23.92
N ASP A 47 -5.03 10.57 -24.79
CA ASP A 47 -3.77 9.82 -24.66
C ASP A 47 -2.97 10.21 -23.40
N LEU A 48 -2.95 11.50 -23.03
CA LEU A 48 -2.33 11.96 -21.78
C LEU A 48 -3.04 11.40 -20.55
N SER A 49 -4.37 11.29 -20.60
CA SER A 49 -5.16 10.72 -19.50
C SER A 49 -4.74 9.26 -19.20
N VAL A 50 -4.44 8.46 -20.22
CA VAL A 50 -3.93 7.09 -19.99
C VAL A 50 -2.63 7.08 -19.17
N ALA A 51 -1.74 8.06 -19.39
CA ALA A 51 -0.49 8.17 -18.62
C ALA A 51 -0.73 8.49 -17.14
N LEU A 52 -1.89 9.11 -16.78
CA LEU A 52 -2.27 9.35 -15.38
C LEU A 52 -2.56 8.04 -14.64
N TYR A 53 -3.22 7.09 -15.28
CA TYR A 53 -3.50 5.77 -14.69
C TYR A 53 -2.23 4.93 -14.51
N GLU A 54 -1.24 5.10 -15.38
CA GLU A 54 0.06 4.43 -15.21
C GLU A 54 0.75 4.86 -13.91
N ASN A 55 0.67 6.13 -13.54
CA ASN A 55 1.24 6.65 -12.29
C ASN A 55 0.63 6.00 -11.04
N LEU A 56 -0.65 5.60 -11.05
CA LEU A 56 -1.28 4.87 -9.94
C LEU A 56 -0.63 3.50 -9.69
N ARG A 57 -0.09 2.86 -10.72
CA ARG A 57 0.57 1.55 -10.62
C ARG A 57 1.82 1.60 -9.75
N TYR A 58 2.49 2.75 -9.66
CA TYR A 58 3.69 2.93 -8.84
C TYR A 58 3.52 2.40 -7.41
N HIS A 59 2.35 2.61 -6.81
CA HIS A 59 2.05 2.19 -5.44
C HIS A 59 2.07 0.68 -5.21
N PHE A 60 1.99 -0.13 -6.27
CA PHE A 60 1.98 -1.60 -6.19
C PHE A 60 3.14 -2.25 -6.94
N ALA A 61 3.71 -1.55 -7.91
CA ALA A 61 4.81 -2.04 -8.74
C ALA A 61 6.19 -1.82 -8.11
N ARG A 62 6.28 -0.94 -7.11
CA ARG A 62 7.56 -0.57 -6.49
C ARG A 62 7.61 -0.91 -5.02
N GLU A 63 8.77 -1.35 -4.58
CA GLU A 63 9.04 -1.67 -3.19
C GLU A 63 8.96 -0.45 -2.25
N ASN A 64 9.06 0.76 -2.80
CA ASN A 64 8.91 2.02 -2.08
C ASN A 64 7.57 2.12 -1.34
N SER A 65 6.47 1.65 -1.93
CA SER A 65 5.15 1.70 -1.29
C SER A 65 5.15 0.98 0.06
N VAL A 66 5.72 -0.22 0.11
CA VAL A 66 5.79 -0.99 1.36
C VAL A 66 6.75 -0.34 2.35
N ALA A 67 7.87 0.22 1.88
CA ALA A 67 8.83 0.89 2.75
C ALA A 67 8.23 2.15 3.40
N PHE A 68 7.52 2.98 2.62
CA PHE A 68 6.91 4.21 3.11
C PHE A 68 5.67 4.00 3.97
N THR A 69 4.96 2.88 3.82
CA THR A 69 3.64 2.71 4.43
C THR A 69 3.57 1.62 5.49
N GLN A 70 4.47 0.63 5.48
CA GLN A 70 4.39 -0.53 6.34
C GLN A 70 5.65 -0.78 7.20
N ASN A 71 6.80 -0.17 6.89
CA ASN A 71 7.97 -0.29 7.72
C ASN A 71 7.93 0.67 8.92
N GLY A 72 8.46 0.22 10.06
CA GLY A 72 8.60 1.03 11.26
C GLY A 72 7.29 1.31 12.01
N VAL A 73 6.26 0.53 11.75
CA VAL A 73 4.93 0.64 12.38
C VAL A 73 4.71 -0.44 13.45
N ASP A 74 3.54 -0.46 14.04
CA ASP A 74 3.14 -1.47 15.02
C ASP A 74 2.74 -2.82 14.38
N GLU A 75 2.26 -2.83 13.12
CA GLU A 75 1.77 -4.03 12.44
C GLU A 75 2.90 -4.96 11.99
N PHE A 76 3.98 -4.40 11.48
CA PHE A 76 5.07 -5.15 10.86
C PHE A 76 6.45 -4.72 11.34
N THR A 77 7.38 -5.67 11.29
CA THR A 77 8.81 -5.46 11.54
C THR A 77 9.63 -6.12 10.43
N VAL A 78 10.94 -5.99 10.47
CA VAL A 78 11.85 -6.58 9.48
C VAL A 78 11.69 -8.09 9.40
N GLY A 79 11.56 -8.61 8.18
CA GLY A 79 11.58 -10.03 7.88
C GLY A 79 12.99 -10.58 7.68
N GLY A 80 13.11 -11.66 6.93
CA GLY A 80 14.38 -12.35 6.68
C GLY A 80 15.34 -11.62 5.74
N ASP A 81 14.85 -10.69 4.93
CA ASP A 81 15.68 -9.86 4.07
C ASP A 81 15.73 -8.41 4.62
N GLY A 82 16.94 -7.96 4.93
CA GLY A 82 17.20 -6.66 5.54
C GLY A 82 17.28 -5.47 4.58
N SER A 83 16.87 -5.61 3.30
CA SER A 83 17.03 -4.54 2.30
C SER A 83 16.38 -3.21 2.70
N ASN A 84 15.30 -3.26 3.47
CA ASN A 84 14.59 -2.08 3.99
C ASN A 84 14.73 -1.92 5.52
N ALA A 85 15.75 -2.53 6.13
CA ALA A 85 15.89 -2.55 7.59
C ALA A 85 15.89 -1.16 8.23
N SER A 86 16.60 -0.18 7.64
CA SER A 86 16.66 1.20 8.15
C SER A 86 15.30 1.90 8.18
N TRP A 87 14.42 1.61 7.22
CA TRP A 87 13.04 2.12 7.20
C TRP A 87 12.21 1.62 8.39
N ASN A 88 12.54 0.42 8.91
CA ASN A 88 11.89 -0.14 10.09
C ASN A 88 12.60 0.27 11.39
N SER A 89 13.94 0.26 11.41
CA SER A 89 14.72 0.45 12.63
C SER A 89 14.89 1.92 13.02
N TYR A 90 14.68 2.85 12.10
CA TYR A 90 14.96 4.29 12.32
C TYR A 90 16.39 4.53 12.83
N ASP A 91 17.35 3.70 12.42
CA ASP A 91 18.75 3.75 12.85
C ASP A 91 19.52 4.91 12.22
N GLY A 92 20.84 5.01 12.49
CA GLY A 92 21.67 6.08 11.97
C GLY A 92 21.79 6.15 10.44
N ASN A 93 21.30 5.14 9.71
CA ASN A 93 21.21 5.16 8.24
C ASN A 93 19.86 5.73 7.75
N TYR A 94 18.90 5.94 8.65
CA TYR A 94 17.62 6.54 8.32
C TYR A 94 17.73 8.07 8.38
N GLY A 95 17.79 8.72 7.21
CA GLY A 95 17.97 10.17 7.09
C GLY A 95 17.71 10.66 5.66
N PRO A 96 18.05 11.90 5.32
CA PRO A 96 17.84 12.48 3.99
C PRO A 96 18.47 11.70 2.84
N THR A 97 19.49 10.90 3.14
CA THR A 97 20.23 10.05 2.21
C THR A 97 20.06 8.57 2.54
N VAL A 98 18.86 8.15 2.95
CA VAL A 98 18.62 6.73 3.25
C VAL A 98 19.09 5.86 2.09
N THR A 99 20.11 5.06 2.35
CA THR A 99 20.63 4.08 1.41
C THR A 99 20.08 2.71 1.77
N SER A 100 18.86 2.40 1.35
CA SER A 100 18.45 1.01 1.28
C SER A 100 18.82 0.44 -0.08
N ASN A 101 19.04 -0.88 -0.16
CA ASN A 101 19.34 -1.52 -1.43
C ASN A 101 18.15 -1.48 -2.41
N SER A 102 16.93 -1.24 -1.92
CA SER A 102 15.69 -1.39 -2.67
C SER A 102 14.86 -0.12 -2.77
N THR A 103 15.01 0.82 -1.84
CA THR A 103 14.12 1.99 -1.74
C THR A 103 14.88 3.25 -1.33
N LYS A 104 14.56 4.36 -1.97
CA LYS A 104 15.15 5.66 -1.72
C LYS A 104 14.06 6.73 -1.61
N PRO A 105 14.22 7.76 -0.75
CA PRO A 105 13.23 8.82 -0.58
C PRO A 105 12.92 9.57 -1.88
N GLU A 106 13.95 9.82 -2.70
CA GLU A 106 13.83 10.54 -3.97
C GLU A 106 12.94 9.80 -4.98
N GLU A 107 12.90 8.47 -5.00
CA GLU A 107 12.09 7.73 -5.97
C GLU A 107 10.59 8.00 -5.81
N LEU A 108 10.06 8.09 -4.57
CA LEU A 108 8.68 8.50 -4.35
C LEU A 108 8.46 9.96 -4.73
N TRP A 109 9.38 10.83 -4.30
CA TRP A 109 9.32 12.25 -4.59
C TRP A 109 9.26 12.52 -6.10
N ASP A 110 10.19 11.95 -6.84
CA ASP A 110 10.30 12.14 -8.29
C ASP A 110 9.07 11.60 -9.03
N GLU A 111 8.61 10.40 -8.68
CA GLU A 111 7.46 9.77 -9.32
C GLU A 111 6.16 10.55 -9.09
N MET A 112 5.95 11.07 -7.88
CA MET A 112 4.78 11.92 -7.61
C MET A 112 4.84 13.22 -8.41
N TYR A 113 6.02 13.85 -8.54
CA TYR A 113 6.18 15.05 -9.36
C TYR A 113 6.08 14.79 -10.86
N VAL A 114 6.45 13.60 -11.36
CA VAL A 114 6.17 13.17 -12.75
C VAL A 114 4.66 13.14 -12.98
N GLY A 115 3.90 12.51 -12.10
CA GLY A 115 2.44 12.49 -12.19
C GLY A 115 1.81 13.89 -12.11
N ILE A 116 2.30 14.76 -11.21
CA ILE A 116 1.87 16.16 -11.09
C ILE A 116 2.15 16.93 -12.40
N SER A 117 3.31 16.71 -13.01
CA SER A 117 3.68 17.36 -14.29
C SER A 117 2.75 16.93 -15.43
N ASN A 118 2.44 15.63 -15.53
CA ASN A 118 1.51 15.10 -16.53
C ASN A 118 0.10 15.69 -16.34
N ALA A 119 -0.38 15.72 -15.10
CA ALA A 119 -1.67 16.32 -14.75
C ALA A 119 -1.71 17.81 -15.09
N ASN A 120 -0.67 18.59 -14.76
CA ASN A 120 -0.57 20.00 -15.12
C ASN A 120 -0.64 20.22 -16.64
N THR A 121 0.05 19.38 -17.41
CA THR A 121 0.05 19.46 -18.88
C THR A 121 -1.36 19.23 -19.44
N LEU A 122 -2.07 18.20 -18.96
CA LEU A 122 -3.44 17.93 -19.38
C LEU A 122 -4.38 19.08 -18.99
N ILE A 123 -4.31 19.56 -17.76
CA ILE A 123 -5.13 20.68 -17.25
C ILE A 123 -4.92 21.93 -18.11
N GLN A 124 -3.67 22.25 -18.45
CA GLN A 124 -3.34 23.40 -19.29
C GLN A 124 -3.88 23.22 -20.71
N ASN A 125 -3.64 22.06 -21.34
CA ASN A 125 -4.08 21.80 -22.71
C ASN A 125 -5.59 21.88 -22.86
N VAL A 126 -6.37 21.35 -21.93
CA VAL A 126 -7.84 21.45 -21.93
C VAL A 126 -8.28 22.91 -21.81
N LYS A 127 -7.68 23.69 -20.90
CA LYS A 127 -8.03 25.11 -20.71
C LYS A 127 -7.67 25.97 -21.92
N GLU A 128 -6.49 25.78 -22.49
CA GLU A 128 -6.04 26.54 -23.68
C GLU A 128 -6.81 26.15 -24.94
N GLY A 129 -7.18 24.86 -25.08
CA GLY A 129 -7.99 24.37 -26.20
C GLY A 129 -9.45 24.79 -26.13
N GLY A 130 -9.94 25.23 -24.94
CA GLY A 130 -11.34 25.62 -24.73
C GLY A 130 -12.32 24.45 -24.91
N TYR A 131 -11.88 23.23 -24.67
CA TYR A 131 -12.69 22.02 -24.85
C TYR A 131 -13.78 21.90 -23.79
N THR A 132 -14.96 21.44 -24.25
CA THR A 132 -16.16 21.32 -23.41
C THR A 132 -16.91 19.98 -23.61
N SER A 133 -16.36 19.06 -24.41
CA SER A 133 -16.96 17.74 -24.58
C SER A 133 -16.98 16.99 -23.24
N VAL A 134 -18.00 16.18 -23.00
CA VAL A 134 -18.13 15.41 -21.74
C VAL A 134 -16.89 14.56 -21.49
N ALA A 135 -16.41 13.85 -22.51
CA ALA A 135 -15.22 13.00 -22.39
C ALA A 135 -13.97 13.78 -21.99
N THR A 136 -13.72 14.95 -22.61
CA THR A 136 -12.56 15.79 -22.28
C THR A 136 -12.70 16.39 -20.87
N MET A 137 -13.91 16.73 -20.42
CA MET A 137 -14.14 17.20 -19.06
C MET A 137 -13.94 16.10 -18.01
N GLU A 138 -14.26 14.84 -18.33
CA GLU A 138 -13.91 13.68 -17.50
C GLU A 138 -12.39 13.52 -17.40
N HIS A 139 -11.65 13.61 -18.50
CA HIS A 139 -10.18 13.58 -18.48
C HIS A 139 -9.57 14.74 -17.69
N LEU A 140 -10.18 15.92 -17.74
CA LEU A 140 -9.81 17.03 -16.85
C LEU A 140 -10.02 16.68 -15.38
N GLY A 141 -11.13 16.00 -15.06
CA GLY A 141 -11.43 15.48 -13.72
C GLY A 141 -10.37 14.48 -13.25
N GLU A 142 -9.96 13.56 -14.12
CA GLU A 142 -8.87 12.58 -13.85
C GLU A 142 -7.54 13.28 -13.55
N ALA A 143 -7.22 14.34 -14.28
CA ALA A 143 -6.00 15.12 -14.05
C ALA A 143 -6.02 15.86 -12.71
N TYR A 144 -7.14 16.47 -12.33
CA TYR A 144 -7.30 17.06 -11.01
C TYR A 144 -7.22 16.02 -9.91
N PHE A 145 -7.88 14.88 -10.09
CA PHE A 145 -7.80 13.78 -9.14
C PHE A 145 -6.35 13.34 -8.90
N LEU A 146 -5.60 13.04 -9.97
CA LEU A 146 -4.23 12.57 -9.83
C LEU A 146 -3.31 13.63 -9.22
N ARG A 147 -3.47 14.89 -9.58
CA ARG A 147 -2.66 15.96 -8.97
C ARG A 147 -2.92 16.08 -7.47
N GLY A 148 -4.18 16.07 -7.06
CA GLY A 148 -4.60 16.07 -5.65
C GLY A 148 -4.08 14.83 -4.91
N PHE A 149 -4.21 13.64 -5.49
CA PHE A 149 -3.75 12.37 -4.94
C PHE A 149 -2.22 12.34 -4.74
N ASN A 150 -1.45 12.80 -5.72
CA ASN A 150 0.01 12.84 -5.63
C ASN A 150 0.50 13.86 -4.60
N TYR A 151 -0.12 15.05 -4.53
CA TYR A 151 0.18 16.00 -3.45
C TYR A 151 -0.22 15.46 -2.09
N TYR A 152 -1.35 14.76 -1.96
CA TYR A 152 -1.73 14.10 -0.71
C TYR A 152 -0.66 13.07 -0.28
N THR A 153 -0.18 12.25 -1.20
CA THR A 153 0.89 11.27 -0.96
C THR A 153 2.17 11.96 -0.46
N LEU A 154 2.59 13.05 -1.10
CA LEU A 154 3.77 13.81 -0.70
C LEU A 154 3.59 14.44 0.69
N VAL A 155 2.47 15.11 0.94
CA VAL A 155 2.20 15.81 2.22
C VAL A 155 2.08 14.81 3.37
N ALA A 156 1.50 13.63 3.12
CA ALA A 156 1.40 12.58 4.12
C ALA A 156 2.77 12.12 4.63
N GLN A 157 3.80 12.15 3.78
CA GLN A 157 5.17 11.72 4.10
C GLN A 157 6.07 12.88 4.55
N PHE A 158 6.01 14.01 3.85
CA PHE A 158 7.03 15.08 3.95
C PHE A 158 6.50 16.40 4.55
N GLY A 159 5.20 16.51 4.82
CA GLY A 159 4.59 17.79 5.20
C GLY A 159 4.54 18.76 4.03
N GLY A 160 4.88 20.03 4.23
CA GLY A 160 4.90 21.02 3.15
C GLY A 160 5.90 20.65 2.05
N VAL A 161 5.49 20.83 0.79
CA VAL A 161 6.29 20.53 -0.42
C VAL A 161 6.12 21.64 -1.46
N PRO A 162 7.00 21.76 -2.48
CA PRO A 162 6.81 22.73 -3.55
C PRO A 162 5.48 22.53 -4.29
N LEU A 163 4.66 23.57 -4.38
CA LEU A 163 3.44 23.57 -5.18
C LEU A 163 3.74 23.99 -6.61
N LYS A 164 3.75 23.03 -7.53
CA LYS A 164 3.88 23.24 -8.97
C LYS A 164 2.52 22.99 -9.63
N LEU A 165 1.87 24.07 -10.10
CA LEU A 165 0.49 24.01 -10.63
C LEU A 165 0.41 24.24 -12.14
N THR A 166 1.54 24.46 -12.78
CA THR A 166 1.67 24.65 -14.23
C THR A 166 2.79 23.81 -14.79
N PRO A 167 2.74 23.39 -16.06
CA PRO A 167 3.84 22.70 -16.71
C PRO A 167 5.13 23.52 -16.70
N SER A 168 6.27 22.86 -16.70
CA SER A 168 7.57 23.50 -16.89
C SER A 168 7.87 23.60 -18.39
N THR A 169 8.02 24.83 -18.90
CA THR A 169 8.42 25.08 -20.29
C THR A 169 9.93 25.28 -20.44
N THR A 170 10.62 25.55 -19.33
CA THR A 170 12.07 25.72 -19.26
C THR A 170 12.60 25.06 -17.99
N PRO A 171 13.88 24.65 -17.95
CA PRO A 171 14.51 24.15 -16.73
C PRO A 171 14.45 25.20 -15.63
N GLN A 172 13.84 24.84 -14.50
CA GLN A 172 13.72 25.67 -13.30
C GLN A 172 14.46 24.98 -12.16
N ARG A 173 15.16 25.75 -11.34
CA ARG A 173 15.87 25.26 -10.16
C ARG A 173 15.52 26.04 -8.89
N GLU A 174 14.79 27.12 -8.99
CA GLU A 174 14.37 27.92 -7.85
C GLU A 174 12.98 27.47 -7.40
N PHE A 175 12.93 26.76 -6.28
CA PHE A 175 11.70 26.26 -5.68
C PHE A 175 11.73 26.56 -4.18
N THR A 176 10.56 26.92 -3.66
CA THR A 176 10.33 27.08 -2.22
C THR A 176 9.26 26.07 -1.80
N ARG A 177 9.45 25.43 -0.67
CA ARG A 177 8.41 24.58 -0.08
C ARG A 177 7.24 25.45 0.35
N ALA A 178 6.02 25.08 -0.08
CA ALA A 178 4.80 25.62 0.49
C ALA A 178 4.57 25.03 1.89
N SER A 179 3.77 25.71 2.70
CA SER A 179 3.34 25.17 3.98
C SER A 179 2.48 23.90 3.79
N ALA A 180 2.41 23.03 4.80
CA ALA A 180 1.48 21.89 4.77
C ALA A 180 0.03 22.38 4.61
N GLU A 181 -0.32 23.48 5.25
CA GLU A 181 -1.63 24.11 5.13
C GLU A 181 -1.98 24.46 3.68
N ASP A 182 -1.08 25.14 2.97
CA ASP A 182 -1.30 25.53 1.57
C ASP A 182 -1.35 24.31 0.64
N CYS A 183 -0.55 23.30 0.92
CA CYS A 183 -0.63 22.04 0.20
C CYS A 183 -1.99 21.36 0.40
N TYR A 184 -2.50 21.27 1.62
CA TYR A 184 -3.84 20.73 1.87
C TYR A 184 -4.96 21.56 1.23
N LYS A 185 -4.84 22.90 1.18
CA LYS A 185 -5.80 23.75 0.45
C LYS A 185 -5.86 23.37 -1.03
N GLN A 186 -4.69 23.21 -1.67
CA GLN A 186 -4.61 22.83 -3.08
C GLN A 186 -5.14 21.41 -3.33
N ILE A 187 -4.82 20.43 -2.45
CA ILE A 187 -5.32 19.07 -2.57
C ILE A 187 -6.87 19.05 -2.52
N VAL A 188 -7.46 19.76 -1.56
CA VAL A 188 -8.92 19.83 -1.43
C VAL A 188 -9.55 20.51 -2.64
N GLU A 189 -8.95 21.58 -3.18
CA GLU A 189 -9.43 22.23 -4.39
C GLU A 189 -9.40 21.29 -5.59
N ASP A 190 -8.28 20.61 -5.83
CA ASP A 190 -8.14 19.66 -6.93
C ASP A 190 -9.14 18.51 -6.82
N LEU A 191 -9.30 17.92 -5.64
CA LEU A 191 -10.25 16.82 -5.44
C LEU A 191 -11.72 17.28 -5.55
N LYS A 192 -12.05 18.52 -5.22
CA LYS A 192 -13.37 19.10 -5.47
C LYS A 192 -13.64 19.31 -6.96
N GLN A 193 -12.64 19.75 -7.73
CA GLN A 193 -12.75 19.81 -9.19
C GLN A 193 -12.97 18.40 -9.77
N ALA A 194 -12.19 17.42 -9.32
CA ALA A 194 -12.36 16.02 -9.71
C ALA A 194 -13.77 15.50 -9.39
N TYR A 195 -14.25 15.72 -8.17
CA TYR A 195 -15.60 15.33 -7.74
C TYR A 195 -16.72 15.92 -8.62
N THR A 196 -16.51 17.13 -9.14
CA THR A 196 -17.48 17.80 -10.01
C THR A 196 -17.47 17.26 -11.43
N LEU A 197 -16.30 16.87 -11.94
CA LEU A 197 -16.07 16.56 -13.35
C LEU A 197 -16.09 15.07 -13.66
N LEU A 198 -15.75 14.23 -12.70
CA LEU A 198 -15.68 12.77 -12.90
C LEU A 198 -17.08 12.15 -13.04
N PRO A 199 -17.20 11.05 -13.81
CA PRO A 199 -18.46 10.35 -13.97
C PRO A 199 -18.92 9.72 -12.66
N ALA A 200 -20.23 9.65 -12.45
CA ALA A 200 -20.81 8.97 -11.27
C ALA A 200 -20.57 7.46 -11.30
N THR A 201 -20.52 6.86 -12.48
CA THR A 201 -20.35 5.42 -12.66
C THR A 201 -19.24 5.15 -13.67
N ALA A 202 -18.34 4.22 -13.31
CA ALA A 202 -17.27 3.79 -14.20
C ALA A 202 -17.83 3.06 -15.44
N THR A 203 -17.31 3.40 -16.62
CA THR A 203 -17.57 2.68 -17.88
C THR A 203 -16.55 1.59 -18.15
N LYS A 204 -15.40 1.65 -17.47
CA LYS A 204 -14.28 0.68 -17.56
C LYS A 204 -13.79 0.38 -16.15
N THR A 205 -13.39 -0.87 -15.91
CA THR A 205 -12.75 -1.26 -14.65
C THR A 205 -11.56 -0.34 -14.34
N GLY A 206 -11.45 0.11 -13.11
CA GLY A 206 -10.36 0.99 -12.66
C GLY A 206 -10.48 2.46 -13.06
N GLN A 207 -11.55 2.86 -13.77
CA GLN A 207 -11.79 4.27 -14.09
C GLN A 207 -12.02 5.10 -12.82
N MET A 208 -11.40 6.27 -12.74
CA MET A 208 -11.64 7.23 -11.68
C MET A 208 -13.09 7.73 -11.73
N THR A 209 -13.78 7.73 -10.60
CA THR A 209 -15.18 8.13 -10.49
C THR A 209 -15.37 9.26 -9.47
N LYS A 210 -16.56 9.81 -9.47
CA LYS A 210 -17.00 10.78 -8.45
C LYS A 210 -16.84 10.22 -7.03
N ASP A 211 -17.13 8.93 -6.82
CA ASP A 211 -16.99 8.26 -5.52
C ASP A 211 -15.52 8.08 -5.12
N ALA A 212 -14.62 7.84 -6.07
CA ALA A 212 -13.19 7.87 -5.80
C ALA A 212 -12.74 9.26 -5.32
N ALA A 213 -13.19 10.33 -5.97
CA ALA A 213 -12.89 11.70 -5.53
C ALA A 213 -13.49 12.02 -4.15
N ALA A 214 -14.74 11.59 -3.88
CA ALA A 214 -15.39 11.75 -2.58
C ALA A 214 -14.65 11.01 -1.46
N HIS A 215 -14.21 9.75 -1.70
CA HIS A 215 -13.41 8.98 -0.75
C HIS A 215 -12.11 9.71 -0.38
N PHE A 216 -11.35 10.18 -1.40
CA PHE A 216 -10.09 10.88 -1.15
C PHE A 216 -10.28 12.29 -0.59
N LEU A 217 -11.41 12.97 -0.88
CA LEU A 217 -11.81 14.19 -0.17
C LEU A 217 -12.02 13.92 1.32
N ALA A 218 -12.84 12.92 1.67
CA ALA A 218 -13.07 12.54 3.06
C ALA A 218 -11.75 12.21 3.78
N LYS A 219 -10.88 11.42 3.16
CA LYS A 219 -9.56 11.05 3.69
C LYS A 219 -8.63 12.25 3.86
N THR A 220 -8.63 13.18 2.92
CA THR A 220 -7.82 14.41 2.96
C THR A 220 -8.30 15.35 4.07
N LEU A 221 -9.60 15.58 4.17
CA LEU A 221 -10.20 16.44 5.20
C LEU A 221 -9.92 15.88 6.60
N LEU A 222 -10.07 14.56 6.78
CA LEU A 222 -9.72 13.88 8.03
C LEU A 222 -8.22 14.04 8.37
N SER A 223 -7.35 13.94 7.37
CA SER A 223 -5.90 14.09 7.55
C SER A 223 -5.51 15.53 7.90
N ARG A 224 -6.16 16.54 7.28
CA ARG A 224 -5.93 17.95 7.56
C ARG A 224 -6.23 18.31 9.01
N VAL A 225 -7.28 17.75 9.60
CA VAL A 225 -7.69 18.00 10.99
C VAL A 225 -7.04 17.09 12.03
N SER A 226 -6.12 16.23 11.62
CA SER A 226 -5.43 15.31 12.52
C SER A 226 -4.34 15.99 13.35
N GLU A 227 -3.95 15.37 14.45
CA GLU A 227 -3.08 15.91 15.51
C GLU A 227 -1.71 16.40 15.00
N ARG A 228 -1.20 15.82 13.92
CA ARG A 228 0.06 16.29 13.33
C ARG A 228 0.04 17.76 12.90
N ASN A 229 -1.14 18.26 12.60
CA ASN A 229 -1.37 19.60 12.05
C ASN A 229 -2.01 20.56 13.08
N ASP A 230 -2.01 20.22 14.37
CA ASP A 230 -2.70 20.98 15.44
C ASP A 230 -2.19 22.42 15.62
N ASP A 231 -0.99 22.72 15.15
CA ASP A 231 -0.37 24.04 15.18
C ASP A 231 -1.07 25.07 14.25
N TRP A 232 -1.79 24.60 13.21
CA TRP A 232 -2.45 25.51 12.25
C TRP A 232 -3.89 25.10 11.86
N ASN A 233 -4.36 23.89 12.19
CA ASN A 233 -5.62 23.37 11.64
C ASN A 233 -6.89 23.74 12.42
N ALA A 234 -6.78 24.49 13.51
CA ALA A 234 -7.91 24.75 14.42
C ALA A 234 -9.15 25.33 13.73
N SER A 235 -8.97 26.23 12.74
CA SER A 235 -10.05 26.86 11.98
C SER A 235 -10.76 25.91 11.01
N TYR A 236 -10.15 24.78 10.67
CA TYR A 236 -10.70 23.80 9.72
C TYR A 236 -11.52 22.72 10.41
N LYS A 237 -11.23 22.40 11.69
CA LYS A 237 -11.70 21.18 12.36
C LYS A 237 -13.22 20.98 12.27
N GLU A 238 -14.00 22.00 12.55
CA GLU A 238 -15.47 21.84 12.57
C GLU A 238 -16.03 21.54 11.18
N GLN A 239 -15.66 22.36 10.18
CA GLN A 239 -16.22 22.20 8.83
C GLN A 239 -15.69 20.95 8.15
N ASP A 240 -14.38 20.68 8.26
CA ASP A 240 -13.78 19.52 7.62
C ASP A 240 -14.33 18.20 8.15
N LEU A 241 -14.60 18.10 9.45
CA LEU A 241 -15.20 16.89 10.02
C LEU A 241 -16.64 16.67 9.54
N LYS A 242 -17.40 17.75 9.33
CA LYS A 242 -18.75 17.66 8.73
C LYS A 242 -18.67 17.23 7.27
N ASP A 243 -17.81 17.88 6.48
CA ASP A 243 -17.66 17.57 5.06
C ASP A 243 -17.08 16.15 4.85
N CYS A 244 -16.09 15.76 5.66
CA CYS A 244 -15.54 14.40 5.68
C CYS A 244 -16.65 13.35 5.88
N LEU A 245 -17.51 13.55 6.87
CA LEU A 245 -18.62 12.65 7.14
C LEU A 245 -19.63 12.64 5.98
N THR A 246 -19.93 13.79 5.38
CA THR A 246 -20.84 13.89 4.24
C THR A 246 -20.33 13.11 3.03
N TYR A 247 -19.07 13.30 2.63
CA TYR A 247 -18.48 12.56 1.52
C TYR A 247 -18.37 11.06 1.82
N ALA A 248 -17.99 10.70 3.05
CA ALA A 248 -17.92 9.30 3.44
C ALA A 248 -19.30 8.62 3.40
N GLN A 249 -20.35 9.28 3.87
CA GLN A 249 -21.72 8.77 3.82
C GLN A 249 -22.24 8.61 2.38
N GLU A 250 -21.92 9.56 1.49
CA GLU A 250 -22.26 9.46 0.07
C GLU A 250 -21.64 8.18 -0.53
N VAL A 251 -20.33 7.97 -0.37
CA VAL A 251 -19.64 6.76 -0.85
C VAL A 251 -20.23 5.48 -0.25
N ILE A 252 -20.49 5.45 1.06
CA ILE A 252 -21.09 4.30 1.76
C ILE A 252 -22.49 3.99 1.21
N SER A 253 -23.23 4.99 0.75
CA SER A 253 -24.56 4.78 0.18
C SER A 253 -24.55 4.17 -1.24
N HIS A 254 -23.42 4.27 -1.93
CA HIS A 254 -23.26 3.78 -3.31
C HIS A 254 -22.53 2.44 -3.40
N HIS A 255 -21.75 2.07 -2.39
CA HIS A 255 -20.90 0.87 -2.39
C HIS A 255 -21.24 -0.06 -1.23
N ALA A 256 -21.44 -1.35 -1.52
CA ALA A 256 -21.70 -2.37 -0.51
C ALA A 256 -20.41 -3.11 -0.13
N LEU A 257 -20.31 -3.50 1.14
CA LEU A 257 -19.25 -4.43 1.59
C LEU A 257 -19.44 -5.79 0.91
N ALA A 258 -18.35 -6.42 0.49
CA ALA A 258 -18.37 -7.81 0.07
C ALA A 258 -18.95 -8.68 1.19
N PRO A 259 -19.93 -9.55 0.89
CA PRO A 259 -20.61 -10.38 1.92
C PRO A 259 -19.66 -11.23 2.73
N ASN A 260 -18.60 -11.71 2.09
CA ASN A 260 -17.52 -12.44 2.73
C ASN A 260 -16.20 -11.70 2.52
N TYR A 261 -15.48 -11.45 3.62
CA TYR A 261 -14.19 -10.75 3.58
C TYR A 261 -13.15 -11.41 2.66
N SER A 262 -13.16 -12.75 2.58
CA SER A 262 -12.22 -13.46 1.70
C SER A 262 -12.49 -13.26 0.21
N ASP A 263 -13.67 -12.79 -0.19
CA ASP A 263 -13.98 -12.55 -1.60
C ASP A 263 -13.07 -11.48 -2.22
N LEU A 264 -12.64 -10.50 -1.43
CA LEU A 264 -11.64 -9.48 -1.83
C LEU A 264 -10.30 -10.10 -2.23
N TRP A 265 -9.94 -11.22 -1.61
CA TRP A 265 -8.61 -11.83 -1.70
C TRP A 265 -8.58 -13.10 -2.54
N ASN A 266 -9.75 -13.63 -2.92
CA ASN A 266 -9.88 -14.84 -3.72
C ASN A 266 -9.52 -14.58 -5.19
N TYR A 267 -8.23 -14.42 -5.46
CA TYR A 267 -7.71 -14.13 -6.79
C TYR A 267 -7.67 -15.38 -7.67
N THR A 268 -8.32 -15.32 -8.83
CA THR A 268 -8.42 -16.44 -9.78
C THR A 268 -7.72 -16.16 -11.12
N GLY A 269 -7.20 -14.96 -11.31
CA GLY A 269 -6.54 -14.50 -12.53
C GLY A 269 -6.92 -13.06 -12.85
N PRO A 270 -6.24 -12.42 -13.83
CA PRO A 270 -6.51 -11.05 -14.25
C PRO A 270 -7.99 -10.85 -14.60
N ASP A 271 -8.53 -9.69 -14.22
CA ASP A 271 -9.94 -9.32 -14.40
C ASP A 271 -10.92 -10.31 -13.74
N GLY A 272 -10.49 -10.99 -12.67
CA GLY A 272 -11.30 -11.94 -11.92
C GLY A 272 -12.48 -11.29 -11.19
N ALA A 273 -13.36 -12.14 -10.63
CA ALA A 273 -14.55 -11.65 -9.91
C ALA A 273 -14.20 -10.80 -8.69
N ASN A 274 -13.10 -11.12 -7.99
CA ASN A 274 -12.63 -10.38 -6.83
C ASN A 274 -12.22 -8.93 -7.15
N GLU A 275 -11.82 -8.66 -8.39
CA GLU A 275 -11.38 -7.32 -8.84
C GLU A 275 -12.55 -6.43 -9.29
N LYS A 276 -13.76 -6.98 -9.34
CA LYS A 276 -15.00 -6.31 -9.78
C LYS A 276 -16.05 -6.20 -8.67
N LEU A 277 -15.61 -6.40 -7.41
CA LEU A 277 -16.52 -6.29 -6.26
C LEU A 277 -16.94 -4.82 -6.06
N ASP A 278 -18.20 -4.64 -5.70
CA ASP A 278 -18.78 -3.32 -5.41
C ASP A 278 -18.07 -2.59 -4.24
N GLU A 279 -17.43 -3.36 -3.36
CA GLU A 279 -16.60 -2.82 -2.27
C GLU A 279 -15.40 -2.01 -2.77
N ILE A 280 -14.90 -2.24 -4.01
CA ILE A 280 -13.71 -1.59 -4.58
C ILE A 280 -14.13 -0.29 -5.25
N ILE A 281 -13.65 0.84 -4.72
CA ILE A 281 -13.94 2.18 -5.24
C ILE A 281 -12.95 2.56 -6.34
N LEU A 282 -11.67 2.24 -6.13
CA LEU A 282 -10.59 2.51 -7.10
C LEU A 282 -9.48 1.48 -6.96
N ALA A 283 -9.04 0.93 -8.08
CA ALA A 283 -7.88 0.05 -8.14
C ALA A 283 -6.96 0.39 -9.33
N ALA A 284 -5.65 0.32 -9.11
CA ALA A 284 -4.66 0.37 -10.17
C ALA A 284 -4.70 -0.96 -10.92
N GLN A 285 -4.94 -0.89 -12.23
CA GLN A 285 -5.16 -2.06 -13.08
C GLN A 285 -3.85 -2.71 -13.51
N PHE A 286 -3.75 -4.02 -13.37
CA PHE A 286 -2.63 -4.83 -13.85
C PHE A 286 -3.18 -6.00 -14.68
N ASN A 287 -2.34 -6.48 -15.60
CA ASN A 287 -2.68 -7.62 -16.43
C ASN A 287 -1.44 -8.48 -16.74
N ALA A 288 -1.62 -9.54 -17.49
CA ALA A 288 -0.54 -10.44 -17.89
C ALA A 288 0.29 -9.92 -19.08
N ASP A 289 -0.06 -8.78 -19.67
CA ASP A 289 0.67 -8.20 -20.80
C ASP A 289 2.00 -7.59 -20.34
N LYS A 290 3.09 -8.22 -20.76
CA LYS A 290 4.46 -7.80 -20.47
C LYS A 290 5.04 -6.85 -21.53
N SER A 291 4.29 -6.48 -22.56
CA SER A 291 4.77 -5.69 -23.68
C SER A 291 5.03 -4.22 -23.34
N GLY A 292 4.33 -3.70 -22.34
CA GLY A 292 4.54 -2.35 -21.82
C GLY A 292 5.69 -2.31 -20.81
N ASN A 293 6.93 -2.36 -21.26
CA ASN A 293 8.11 -2.46 -20.39
C ASN A 293 8.43 -1.14 -19.63
N THR A 294 7.42 -0.57 -18.96
CA THR A 294 7.61 0.53 -18.01
C THR A 294 8.02 -0.04 -16.63
N GLY A 295 8.68 0.78 -15.81
CA GLY A 295 9.06 0.37 -14.47
C GLY A 295 7.88 -0.06 -13.57
N ASN A 296 6.63 0.28 -13.95
CA ASN A 296 5.40 0.03 -13.21
C ASN A 296 4.51 -1.02 -13.90
N SER A 297 5.06 -1.90 -14.75
CA SER A 297 4.28 -2.80 -15.61
C SER A 297 3.57 -3.94 -14.89
N TYR A 298 3.97 -4.29 -13.66
CA TYR A 298 3.45 -5.45 -12.93
C TYR A 298 3.39 -5.21 -11.43
N ASN A 299 2.42 -5.83 -10.79
CA ASN A 299 2.26 -5.78 -9.34
C ASN A 299 3.31 -6.65 -8.63
N GLN A 300 3.92 -6.13 -7.56
CA GLN A 300 4.91 -6.84 -6.75
C GLN A 300 4.47 -7.10 -5.31
N THR A 301 3.24 -6.74 -4.94
CA THR A 301 2.79 -6.81 -3.53
C THR A 301 2.81 -8.23 -2.97
N HIS A 302 2.61 -9.25 -3.80
CA HIS A 302 2.68 -10.66 -3.42
C HIS A 302 4.05 -11.10 -2.88
N LEU A 303 5.12 -10.34 -3.15
CA LEU A 303 6.50 -10.69 -2.78
C LEU A 303 6.86 -10.33 -1.33
N TYR A 304 6.24 -9.29 -0.75
CA TYR A 304 6.80 -8.57 0.40
C TYR A 304 6.49 -9.20 1.75
N TYR A 305 5.33 -9.84 1.90
CA TYR A 305 4.83 -10.37 3.16
C TYR A 305 5.05 -11.88 3.33
N ILE A 306 5.69 -12.52 2.37
CA ILE A 306 5.81 -13.95 2.29
C ILE A 306 7.06 -14.43 3.02
N SER A 307 6.86 -15.38 3.94
CA SER A 307 7.92 -16.10 4.63
C SER A 307 8.55 -17.16 3.71
N ILE A 308 9.80 -17.50 3.99
CA ILE A 308 10.45 -18.61 3.31
C ILE A 308 10.03 -19.94 3.96
N TYR A 309 9.80 -20.98 3.15
CA TYR A 309 9.71 -22.35 3.64
C TYR A 309 10.45 -23.36 2.78
N LYS A 310 10.98 -22.94 1.63
CA LYS A 310 11.68 -23.82 0.69
C LYS A 310 12.91 -24.54 1.29
N ASP A 311 13.47 -23.98 2.34
CA ASP A 311 14.68 -24.53 3.01
C ASP A 311 14.33 -25.44 4.21
N LEU A 312 13.04 -25.59 4.52
CA LEU A 312 12.56 -26.50 5.55
C LEU A 312 12.51 -27.95 5.06
N PRO A 313 12.50 -28.95 5.97
CA PRO A 313 12.40 -30.36 5.62
C PRO A 313 11.21 -30.65 4.68
N TYR A 314 11.47 -31.39 3.61
CA TYR A 314 10.47 -31.82 2.62
C TYR A 314 9.78 -30.68 1.83
N MET A 315 10.38 -29.49 1.82
CA MET A 315 9.87 -28.33 1.12
C MET A 315 10.79 -27.93 -0.04
N LYS A 316 10.22 -27.23 -1.02
CA LYS A 316 10.90 -26.48 -2.08
C LYS A 316 10.08 -25.25 -2.43
N ARG A 317 10.62 -24.31 -3.22
CA ARG A 317 9.84 -23.22 -3.77
C ARG A 317 8.74 -23.74 -4.68
N ASP A 318 7.54 -23.21 -4.56
CA ASP A 318 6.37 -23.51 -5.39
C ASP A 318 5.52 -22.25 -5.61
N ILE A 319 4.46 -22.36 -6.40
CA ILE A 319 3.57 -21.22 -6.67
C ILE A 319 2.86 -20.74 -5.37
N PRO A 320 2.27 -21.60 -4.52
CA PRO A 320 1.63 -21.17 -3.27
C PRO A 320 2.57 -20.47 -2.28
N GLY A 321 3.87 -20.76 -2.34
CA GLY A 321 4.91 -20.15 -1.51
C GLY A 321 5.44 -18.85 -2.05
N GLU A 322 4.98 -18.42 -3.22
CA GLU A 322 5.41 -17.21 -3.90
C GLU A 322 6.92 -17.15 -4.18
N ARG A 323 7.39 -16.05 -4.74
CA ARG A 323 8.80 -15.70 -4.76
C ARG A 323 9.08 -14.81 -3.55
N GLU A 324 9.48 -15.42 -2.45
CA GLU A 324 9.65 -14.79 -1.16
C GLU A 324 10.72 -13.67 -1.15
N TYR A 325 10.32 -12.42 -0.90
CA TYR A 325 11.24 -11.30 -0.63
C TYR A 325 11.42 -11.06 0.87
N GLN A 326 10.54 -11.55 1.71
CA GLN A 326 10.67 -11.52 3.18
C GLN A 326 10.93 -10.10 3.74
N ARG A 327 10.31 -9.07 3.18
CA ARG A 327 10.54 -7.68 3.62
C ARG A 327 9.90 -7.39 4.97
N LEU A 328 8.71 -7.92 5.18
CA LEU A 328 7.87 -7.61 6.31
C LEU A 328 7.39 -8.88 7.00
N ARG A 329 7.64 -8.95 8.28
CA ARG A 329 7.18 -9.96 9.21
C ARG A 329 6.14 -9.33 10.14
N THR A 330 5.04 -10.02 10.39
CA THR A 330 3.96 -9.57 11.26
C THR A 330 4.44 -9.46 12.72
N SER A 331 4.05 -8.39 13.41
CA SER A 331 4.30 -8.22 14.85
C SER A 331 3.30 -9.02 15.68
N TYR A 332 3.59 -9.22 16.98
CA TYR A 332 2.62 -9.82 17.91
C TYR A 332 1.37 -8.98 18.07
N TYR A 333 1.47 -7.65 18.04
CA TYR A 333 0.30 -6.76 18.07
C TYR A 333 -0.72 -7.14 17.00
N THR A 334 -0.25 -7.40 15.78
CA THR A 334 -1.14 -7.75 14.66
C THR A 334 -1.87 -9.06 14.87
N TYR A 335 -1.26 -10.03 15.55
CA TYR A 335 -1.97 -11.26 15.90
C TYR A 335 -2.93 -11.05 17.08
N ASP A 336 -2.53 -10.27 18.08
CA ASP A 336 -3.24 -10.16 19.35
C ASP A 336 -4.39 -9.16 19.36
N VAL A 337 -4.45 -8.28 18.34
CA VAL A 337 -5.54 -7.31 18.18
C VAL A 337 -6.85 -7.96 17.75
N TYR A 338 -6.80 -9.18 17.17
CA TYR A 338 -7.99 -9.92 16.77
C TYR A 338 -8.56 -10.75 17.92
N ASP A 339 -9.89 -10.84 18.02
CA ASP A 339 -10.54 -12.01 18.60
C ASP A 339 -10.34 -13.21 17.67
N LYS A 340 -9.27 -13.97 17.91
CA LYS A 340 -8.85 -15.07 17.04
C LYS A 340 -9.91 -16.18 16.91
N VAL A 341 -10.90 -16.20 17.83
CA VAL A 341 -11.97 -17.18 17.83
C VAL A 341 -13.15 -16.74 16.96
N ASN A 342 -13.50 -15.46 17.01
CA ASN A 342 -14.77 -14.97 16.46
C ASN A 342 -14.62 -14.02 15.28
N ASP A 343 -13.44 -13.39 15.11
CA ASP A 343 -13.17 -12.48 13.98
C ASP A 343 -12.60 -13.26 12.78
N SER A 344 -13.44 -13.46 11.77
CA SER A 344 -13.06 -14.25 10.59
C SER A 344 -11.92 -13.63 9.78
N ARG A 345 -11.68 -12.34 9.91
CA ARG A 345 -10.57 -11.67 9.23
C ARG A 345 -9.21 -12.21 9.66
N PHE A 346 -9.10 -12.74 10.88
CA PHE A 346 -7.87 -13.36 11.37
C PHE A 346 -7.46 -14.56 10.49
N TRP A 347 -8.31 -15.57 10.37
CA TRP A 347 -7.95 -16.77 9.58
C TRP A 347 -8.09 -16.57 8.07
N LYS A 348 -8.73 -15.48 7.63
CA LYS A 348 -8.82 -15.09 6.22
C LYS A 348 -7.69 -14.17 5.75
N SER A 349 -6.80 -13.74 6.64
CA SER A 349 -5.68 -12.84 6.31
C SER A 349 -4.30 -13.50 6.40
N PHE A 350 -4.18 -14.64 7.12
CA PHE A 350 -2.88 -15.24 7.37
C PHE A 350 -2.81 -16.69 6.90
N LYS A 351 -1.79 -17.00 6.09
CA LYS A 351 -1.45 -18.36 5.72
C LYS A 351 -0.58 -18.98 6.80
N THR A 352 -1.11 -19.97 7.52
CA THR A 352 -0.47 -20.57 8.69
C THR A 352 -0.06 -22.01 8.46
N LYS A 353 -0.34 -22.59 7.30
CA LYS A 353 0.04 -23.95 6.91
C LYS A 353 0.62 -23.98 5.51
N ALA A 354 1.53 -24.91 5.25
CA ALA A 354 2.01 -25.24 3.91
C ALA A 354 2.18 -26.75 3.75
N ALA A 355 1.87 -27.24 2.55
CA ALA A 355 1.91 -28.66 2.23
C ALA A 355 3.31 -29.14 1.85
N VAL A 356 3.66 -30.37 2.20
CA VAL A 356 4.83 -31.07 1.66
C VAL A 356 4.77 -31.05 0.13
N ASN A 357 5.80 -30.48 -0.51
CA ASN A 357 5.89 -30.38 -1.96
C ASN A 357 7.18 -31.01 -2.53
N ASN A 358 8.08 -31.52 -1.66
CA ASN A 358 9.33 -32.17 -2.01
C ASN A 358 9.64 -33.33 -1.05
N PRO A 359 8.85 -34.41 -1.04
CA PRO A 359 9.04 -35.54 -0.12
C PRO A 359 10.35 -36.30 -0.31
N LYS A 360 11.08 -36.03 -1.41
CA LYS A 360 12.31 -36.77 -1.78
C LYS A 360 12.03 -38.29 -1.78
N ASN A 361 12.88 -39.04 -1.07
CA ASN A 361 12.75 -40.50 -0.92
C ASN A 361 12.05 -40.89 0.40
N SER A 362 11.33 -39.99 1.05
CA SER A 362 10.59 -40.32 2.26
C SER A 362 9.52 -41.34 1.97
N THR A 363 9.51 -42.41 2.76
CA THR A 363 8.43 -43.40 2.76
C THR A 363 7.25 -42.94 3.66
N TYR A 364 7.50 -41.94 4.50
CA TYR A 364 6.58 -41.47 5.52
C TYR A 364 5.75 -40.29 5.03
N TYR A 365 6.40 -39.26 4.43
CA TYR A 365 5.72 -38.06 3.93
C TYR A 365 5.42 -38.16 2.44
N LYS A 366 4.23 -37.72 2.08
CA LYS A 366 3.75 -37.65 0.68
C LYS A 366 3.50 -36.20 0.31
N LYS A 367 3.56 -35.91 -0.99
CA LYS A 367 3.15 -34.61 -1.53
C LYS A 367 1.69 -34.32 -1.13
N GLY A 368 1.44 -33.13 -0.56
CA GLY A 368 0.14 -32.71 -0.05
C GLY A 368 -0.10 -32.95 1.44
N ASP A 369 0.74 -33.76 2.13
CA ASP A 369 0.70 -33.84 3.60
C ASP A 369 1.09 -32.49 4.22
N LEU A 370 0.65 -32.23 5.47
CA LEU A 370 1.03 -31.03 6.18
C LEU A 370 2.53 -31.00 6.46
N GLY A 371 3.23 -30.02 5.91
CA GLY A 371 4.68 -29.86 5.99
C GLY A 371 5.16 -28.82 6.99
N VAL A 372 4.42 -27.71 7.08
CA VAL A 372 4.74 -26.61 7.98
C VAL A 372 3.47 -26.11 8.64
N MET A 373 3.54 -25.83 9.94
CA MET A 373 2.45 -25.20 10.70
C MET A 373 2.98 -24.05 11.57
N TYR A 374 2.33 -22.91 11.48
CA TYR A 374 2.55 -21.75 12.35
C TYR A 374 1.38 -21.64 13.33
N VAL A 375 1.67 -21.81 14.62
CA VAL A 375 0.68 -21.77 15.70
C VAL A 375 0.68 -20.39 16.33
N ILE A 376 -0.38 -19.63 16.10
CA ILE A 376 -0.60 -18.29 16.70
C ILE A 376 -1.42 -18.45 17.99
N ASN A 377 -0.79 -19.02 19.01
CA ASN A 377 -1.42 -19.26 20.32
C ASN A 377 -1.43 -18.01 21.21
N LYS A 378 -1.87 -18.17 22.46
CA LYS A 378 -1.87 -17.11 23.49
C LYS A 378 -0.73 -17.34 24.51
N PRO A 379 -0.27 -16.28 25.20
CA PRO A 379 0.66 -16.41 26.31
C PRO A 379 0.15 -17.40 27.36
N GLY A 380 1.01 -18.27 27.84
CA GLY A 380 0.67 -19.31 28.83
C GLY A 380 0.13 -20.62 28.25
N ASP A 381 0.01 -20.76 26.95
CA ASP A 381 -0.35 -22.02 26.29
C ASP A 381 0.78 -23.04 26.43
N THR A 382 0.50 -24.16 27.09
CA THR A 382 1.49 -25.21 27.38
C THR A 382 1.52 -26.35 26.39
N ARG A 383 0.60 -26.39 25.42
CA ARG A 383 0.45 -27.50 24.47
C ARG A 383 1.72 -27.77 23.63
N TYR A 384 2.51 -26.73 23.39
CA TYR A 384 3.69 -26.76 22.54
C TYR A 384 4.99 -26.43 23.29
N SER A 385 5.03 -26.67 24.59
CA SER A 385 6.17 -26.29 25.46
C SER A 385 7.50 -26.91 25.07
N ASN A 386 7.47 -28.07 24.42
CA ASN A 386 8.66 -28.83 24.03
C ASN A 386 8.92 -28.85 22.51
N VAL A 387 8.14 -28.09 21.74
CA VAL A 387 8.28 -28.05 20.28
C VAL A 387 9.50 -27.21 19.92
N ARG A 388 10.38 -27.74 19.06
CA ARG A 388 11.53 -27.04 18.49
C ARG A 388 11.44 -27.02 16.98
N MET A 389 12.16 -26.07 16.36
CA MET A 389 12.32 -26.08 14.92
C MET A 389 12.88 -27.42 14.44
N ASN A 390 12.25 -28.00 13.43
CA ASN A 390 12.55 -29.34 12.89
C ASN A 390 12.17 -30.51 13.79
N ASP A 391 11.52 -30.27 14.92
CA ASP A 391 10.94 -31.37 15.69
C ASP A 391 9.67 -31.87 14.99
N GLU A 392 9.51 -33.17 15.02
CA GLU A 392 8.31 -33.82 14.53
C GLU A 392 7.20 -33.70 15.58
N VAL A 393 6.05 -33.19 15.18
CA VAL A 393 4.85 -33.04 16.04
C VAL A 393 3.72 -33.87 15.48
N VAL A 394 3.14 -34.74 16.30
CA VAL A 394 1.94 -35.50 15.90
C VAL A 394 0.74 -34.57 15.82
N TYR A 395 0.18 -34.43 14.65
CA TYR A 395 -1.01 -33.63 14.41
C TYR A 395 -2.25 -34.39 14.84
N SER A 396 -2.96 -33.89 15.86
CA SER A 396 -4.05 -34.58 16.52
C SER A 396 -5.21 -34.97 15.59
N LYS A 397 -5.52 -34.14 14.61
CA LYS A 397 -6.61 -34.39 13.64
C LYS A 397 -6.36 -35.59 12.72
N THR A 398 -5.11 -35.78 12.30
CA THR A 398 -4.79 -36.81 11.32
C THR A 398 -4.01 -37.99 11.90
N GLY A 399 -3.47 -37.84 13.11
CA GLY A 399 -2.51 -38.78 13.70
C GLY A 399 -1.16 -38.83 12.98
N LYS A 400 -0.95 -37.99 11.94
CA LYS A 400 0.31 -37.91 11.19
C LYS A 400 1.24 -36.90 11.86
N THR A 401 2.52 -37.08 11.68
CA THR A 401 3.56 -36.16 12.16
C THR A 401 3.74 -34.99 11.20
N ILE A 402 3.88 -33.78 11.74
CA ILE A 402 4.25 -32.58 11.00
C ILE A 402 5.75 -32.39 11.14
N PRO A 403 6.52 -32.26 10.06
CA PRO A 403 7.98 -32.17 10.14
C PRO A 403 8.49 -30.83 10.72
N THR A 404 7.69 -29.77 10.67
CA THR A 404 8.10 -28.45 11.20
C THR A 404 6.92 -27.67 11.76
N VAL A 405 7.07 -27.24 13.02
CA VAL A 405 6.06 -26.40 13.70
C VAL A 405 6.75 -25.19 14.34
N PHE A 406 6.18 -24.01 14.13
CA PHE A 406 6.57 -22.77 14.81
C PHE A 406 5.45 -22.31 15.72
N VAL A 407 5.77 -21.82 16.93
CA VAL A 407 4.80 -21.40 17.94
C VAL A 407 5.03 -19.93 18.33
N ALA A 408 4.00 -19.13 18.35
CA ALA A 408 4.10 -17.69 18.69
C ALA A 408 4.50 -17.47 20.16
N TYR A 409 3.83 -18.17 21.08
CA TYR A 409 4.07 -18.06 22.52
C TYR A 409 4.43 -19.43 23.10
N PRO A 410 5.70 -19.83 23.04
CA PRO A 410 6.12 -21.08 23.64
C PRO A 410 6.12 -20.96 25.17
N ALA A 411 5.70 -22.03 25.86
CA ALA A 411 5.53 -22.03 27.32
C ALA A 411 6.87 -22.00 28.08
N ASN A 412 7.93 -22.55 27.51
CA ASN A 412 9.25 -22.62 28.15
C ASN A 412 10.28 -21.81 27.35
N LYS A 413 10.58 -20.61 27.84
CA LYS A 413 11.51 -19.68 27.16
C LYS A 413 12.93 -20.23 26.97
N ASN A 414 13.41 -21.13 27.83
CA ASN A 414 14.76 -21.70 27.69
C ASN A 414 14.87 -22.77 26.58
N GLN A 415 13.73 -23.39 26.22
CA GLN A 415 13.61 -24.25 25.06
C GLN A 415 12.97 -23.51 23.87
N ALA A 416 12.36 -22.42 24.13
CA ALA A 416 11.51 -21.62 23.29
C ALA A 416 12.27 -20.60 22.43
N GLY A 417 13.47 -20.20 22.82
CA GLY A 417 14.32 -19.34 22.01
C GLY A 417 14.52 -19.88 20.59
N ASP A 418 14.45 -21.20 20.45
CA ASP A 418 14.61 -21.88 19.15
C ASP A 418 13.28 -22.03 18.37
N ASN A 419 12.13 -21.74 18.97
CA ASN A 419 10.82 -22.06 18.38
C ASN A 419 9.82 -20.89 18.34
N ALA A 420 10.09 -19.80 19.05
CA ALA A 420 9.27 -18.62 18.95
C ALA A 420 9.34 -18.03 17.54
N MET A 421 8.20 -17.83 16.89
CA MET A 421 8.14 -17.32 15.52
C MET A 421 8.93 -16.01 15.34
N LEU A 422 8.99 -15.15 16.38
CA LEU A 422 9.74 -13.90 16.31
C LEU A 422 11.26 -14.04 16.53
N ASP A 423 11.72 -15.20 16.97
CA ASP A 423 13.17 -15.47 17.03
C ASP A 423 13.70 -15.89 15.64
N PHE A 424 12.82 -16.34 14.75
CA PHE A 424 13.13 -16.68 13.37
C PHE A 424 12.65 -15.61 12.41
N THR A 425 13.55 -14.76 11.94
CA THR A 425 13.20 -13.65 11.04
C THR A 425 12.66 -14.11 9.68
N GLN A 426 12.92 -15.35 9.28
CA GLN A 426 12.56 -15.92 7.98
C GLN A 426 11.26 -16.74 8.00
N PHE A 427 10.80 -17.22 9.18
CA PHE A 427 9.70 -18.17 9.30
C PHE A 427 8.56 -17.58 10.13
N TYR A 428 7.51 -17.16 9.46
CA TYR A 428 6.34 -16.50 10.05
C TYR A 428 5.09 -16.73 9.21
N PRO A 429 3.89 -16.62 9.78
CA PRO A 429 2.65 -16.63 8.99
C PRO A 429 2.65 -15.51 7.96
N SER A 430 2.50 -15.87 6.70
CA SER A 430 2.44 -14.91 5.60
C SER A 430 1.08 -14.22 5.57
N LEU A 431 1.07 -12.89 5.32
CA LEU A 431 -0.17 -12.21 4.98
C LEU A 431 -0.64 -12.70 3.61
N SER A 432 -1.83 -13.29 3.54
CA SER A 432 -2.31 -13.97 2.33
C SER A 432 -3.06 -13.08 1.34
N LYS A 433 -3.42 -11.86 1.73
CA LYS A 433 -4.24 -10.93 0.93
C LYS A 433 -3.73 -10.69 -0.49
N PHE A 434 -2.41 -10.71 -0.68
CA PHE A 434 -1.77 -10.33 -1.95
C PHE A 434 -1.18 -11.52 -2.71
N ILE A 435 -1.42 -12.75 -2.26
CA ILE A 435 -0.94 -13.94 -2.95
C ILE A 435 -1.45 -13.95 -4.40
N ASP A 436 -0.53 -14.15 -5.34
CA ASP A 436 -0.81 -14.20 -6.79
C ASP A 436 -0.46 -15.58 -7.35
N GLY A 437 -1.45 -16.45 -7.41
CA GLY A 437 -1.32 -17.81 -7.96
C GLY A 437 -1.26 -17.87 -9.48
N TYR A 438 -1.41 -16.76 -10.18
CA TYR A 438 -1.48 -16.73 -11.66
C TYR A 438 -0.12 -16.49 -12.33
N ARG A 439 0.98 -16.56 -11.57
CA ARG A 439 2.35 -16.38 -12.08
C ARG A 439 2.78 -17.51 -13.01
N GLU A 440 3.65 -17.22 -13.98
CA GLU A 440 4.12 -18.18 -14.97
C GLU A 440 5.09 -19.23 -14.42
N SER A 441 5.83 -18.90 -13.38
CA SER A 441 6.79 -19.82 -12.74
C SER A 441 7.03 -19.49 -11.27
N VAL A 442 7.62 -20.41 -10.55
CA VAL A 442 7.98 -20.26 -9.11
C VAL A 442 8.99 -19.14 -8.86
N THR A 443 9.72 -18.68 -9.88
CA THR A 443 10.71 -17.61 -9.78
C THR A 443 10.23 -16.29 -10.39
N ASP A 444 9.05 -16.29 -11.00
CA ASP A 444 8.51 -15.08 -11.61
C ASP A 444 8.10 -14.07 -10.53
N ARG A 445 8.50 -12.81 -10.75
CA ARG A 445 8.13 -11.69 -9.88
C ARG A 445 6.97 -10.86 -10.42
N VAL A 446 6.51 -11.19 -11.63
CA VAL A 446 5.44 -10.47 -12.30
C VAL A 446 4.11 -10.89 -11.70
N GLY A 447 3.52 -10.03 -10.90
CA GLY A 447 2.14 -10.16 -10.42
C GLY A 447 1.17 -9.48 -11.38
N THR A 448 -0.02 -10.06 -11.49
CA THR A 448 -1.07 -9.62 -12.42
C THR A 448 -2.31 -9.09 -11.71
N ARG A 449 -2.32 -9.19 -10.39
CA ARG A 449 -3.41 -8.78 -9.51
C ARG A 449 -3.54 -7.27 -9.46
N ASP A 450 -4.78 -6.75 -9.52
CA ASP A 450 -5.05 -5.32 -9.35
C ASP A 450 -4.69 -4.81 -7.94
N GLY A 451 -4.25 -3.56 -7.87
CA GLY A 451 -3.89 -2.91 -6.62
C GLY A 451 -5.01 -2.02 -6.09
N ILE A 452 -5.63 -2.38 -4.97
CA ILE A 452 -6.74 -1.62 -4.36
C ILE A 452 -6.18 -0.34 -3.72
N LEU A 453 -6.58 0.82 -4.26
CA LEU A 453 -6.25 2.15 -3.73
C LEU A 453 -7.31 2.67 -2.74
N ALA A 454 -8.57 2.34 -2.98
CA ALA A 454 -9.69 2.72 -2.14
C ALA A 454 -10.77 1.65 -2.15
N ARG A 455 -11.32 1.31 -0.99
CA ARG A 455 -12.49 0.44 -0.83
C ARG A 455 -13.39 0.91 0.31
N VAL A 456 -14.68 0.59 0.24
CA VAL A 456 -15.67 1.14 1.17
C VAL A 456 -15.42 0.73 2.64
N GLY A 457 -14.76 -0.40 2.88
CA GLY A 457 -14.33 -0.78 4.23
C GLY A 457 -13.45 0.29 4.92
N GLU A 458 -12.56 0.97 4.17
CA GLU A 458 -11.83 2.12 4.68
C GLU A 458 -12.75 3.33 4.90
N THR A 459 -13.71 3.56 4.02
CA THR A 459 -14.64 4.70 4.12
C THR A 459 -15.47 4.64 5.41
N TYR A 460 -15.90 3.44 5.83
CA TYR A 460 -16.54 3.24 7.14
C TYR A 460 -15.63 3.68 8.30
N LEU A 461 -14.33 3.41 8.23
CA LEU A 461 -13.37 3.78 9.28
C LEU A 461 -13.03 5.28 9.25
N ILE A 462 -13.05 5.92 8.08
CA ILE A 462 -12.94 7.37 7.94
C ILE A 462 -14.15 8.05 8.62
N ALA A 463 -15.37 7.59 8.36
CA ALA A 463 -16.58 8.10 9.00
C ALA A 463 -16.56 7.89 10.52
N ALA A 464 -16.15 6.72 10.98
CA ALA A 464 -16.03 6.42 12.40
C ALA A 464 -15.02 7.36 13.10
N GLU A 465 -13.85 7.57 12.51
CA GLU A 465 -12.84 8.48 13.05
C GLU A 465 -13.32 9.93 13.07
N ALA A 466 -13.99 10.40 12.02
CA ALA A 466 -14.56 11.75 11.97
C ALA A 466 -15.57 11.98 13.11
N LEU A 467 -16.37 10.97 13.45
CA LEU A 467 -17.30 11.03 14.59
C LEU A 467 -16.58 10.97 15.93
N VAL A 468 -15.55 10.16 16.09
CA VAL A 468 -14.71 10.14 17.30
C VAL A 468 -14.11 11.52 17.55
N ARG A 469 -13.61 12.19 16.52
CA ARG A 469 -13.04 13.56 16.60
C ARG A 469 -14.08 14.62 16.96
N GLN A 470 -15.37 14.36 16.71
CA GLN A 470 -16.50 15.20 17.12
C GLN A 470 -17.03 14.86 18.53
N GLY A 471 -16.44 13.86 19.22
CA GLY A 471 -16.95 13.37 20.52
C GLY A 471 -18.22 12.51 20.42
N LYS A 472 -18.65 12.13 19.21
CA LYS A 472 -19.85 11.33 18.94
C LYS A 472 -19.56 9.83 18.95
N TYR A 473 -19.05 9.35 20.08
CA TYR A 473 -18.49 7.99 20.20
C TYR A 473 -19.52 6.89 19.92
N GLN A 474 -20.75 7.06 20.38
CA GLN A 474 -21.79 6.04 20.16
C GLN A 474 -22.21 5.95 18.68
N GLU A 475 -22.24 7.09 17.95
CA GLU A 475 -22.48 7.09 16.52
C GLU A 475 -21.34 6.43 15.76
N ALA A 476 -20.09 6.66 16.20
CA ALA A 476 -18.89 6.03 15.61
C ALA A 476 -18.95 4.50 15.69
N LEU A 477 -19.48 3.95 16.81
CA LEU A 477 -19.67 2.50 16.95
C LEU A 477 -20.60 1.92 15.88
N GLY A 478 -21.55 2.68 15.35
CA GLY A 478 -22.44 2.24 14.27
C GLY A 478 -21.63 1.81 13.02
N TYR A 479 -20.69 2.64 12.60
CA TYR A 479 -19.81 2.35 11.46
C TYR A 479 -18.84 1.20 11.73
N ILE A 480 -18.23 1.17 12.90
CA ILE A 480 -17.35 0.08 13.34
C ILE A 480 -18.11 -1.25 13.37
N ASN A 481 -19.31 -1.26 13.93
CA ASN A 481 -20.13 -2.46 14.07
C ASN A 481 -20.59 -3.02 12.71
N THR A 482 -20.77 -2.20 11.69
CA THR A 482 -21.05 -2.69 10.34
C THR A 482 -19.93 -3.58 9.81
N LEU A 483 -18.67 -3.17 9.98
CA LEU A 483 -17.51 -3.99 9.62
C LEU A 483 -17.41 -5.25 10.50
N ARG A 484 -17.68 -5.11 11.80
CA ARG A 484 -17.64 -6.21 12.75
C ARG A 484 -18.74 -7.24 12.52
N ASP A 485 -19.93 -6.82 12.09
CA ASP A 485 -21.02 -7.73 11.70
C ASP A 485 -20.65 -8.57 10.46
N ARG A 486 -19.96 -7.96 9.47
CA ARG A 486 -19.43 -8.69 8.32
C ARG A 486 -18.33 -9.68 8.75
N ALA A 487 -17.47 -9.27 9.69
CA ALA A 487 -16.30 -10.03 10.15
C ALA A 487 -16.64 -11.18 11.11
N ALA A 488 -17.76 -11.09 11.83
CA ALA A 488 -18.14 -12.08 12.84
C ALA A 488 -18.38 -13.46 12.21
N TYR A 489 -17.96 -14.51 12.92
CA TYR A 489 -18.21 -15.88 12.52
C TYR A 489 -19.70 -16.14 12.26
N LYS A 490 -20.00 -16.76 11.14
CA LYS A 490 -21.37 -17.13 10.72
C LYS A 490 -21.56 -18.63 10.83
N GLN A 491 -22.78 -19.04 11.13
CA GLN A 491 -23.12 -20.47 11.20
C GLN A 491 -22.80 -21.19 9.89
N GLY A 492 -22.06 -22.28 9.97
CA GLY A 492 -21.66 -23.09 8.82
C GLY A 492 -20.38 -22.59 8.12
N GLU A 493 -19.78 -21.48 8.55
CA GLU A 493 -18.48 -21.04 8.05
C GLU A 493 -17.38 -21.99 8.54
N ASP A 494 -16.56 -22.47 7.59
CA ASP A 494 -15.37 -23.28 7.93
C ASP A 494 -14.24 -22.35 8.37
N ARG A 495 -13.92 -22.40 9.68
CA ARG A 495 -12.89 -21.55 10.28
C ARG A 495 -11.47 -22.03 9.98
N GLU A 496 -11.31 -23.25 9.56
CA GLU A 496 -10.00 -23.83 9.23
C GLU A 496 -9.59 -23.55 7.79
N HIS A 497 -10.57 -23.53 6.87
CA HIS A 497 -10.34 -23.30 5.47
C HIS A 497 -10.70 -21.87 5.06
N HIS A 498 -9.85 -21.26 4.25
CA HIS A 498 -10.10 -19.95 3.65
C HIS A 498 -9.47 -19.88 2.26
N VAL A 499 -9.93 -18.93 1.46
CA VAL A 499 -9.41 -18.75 0.10
C VAL A 499 -8.33 -17.66 0.12
N ASP A 500 -7.17 -18.00 -0.39
CA ASP A 500 -6.01 -17.13 -0.51
C ASP A 500 -5.44 -17.12 -1.94
N GLY A 501 -6.30 -17.03 -2.93
CA GLY A 501 -5.94 -17.14 -4.34
C GLY A 501 -5.85 -18.57 -4.87
N GLY A 502 -6.33 -19.58 -4.10
CA GLY A 502 -6.14 -20.99 -4.37
C GLY A 502 -6.74 -21.49 -5.70
N ALA A 503 -7.74 -20.83 -6.23
CA ALA A 503 -8.31 -21.22 -7.53
C ALA A 503 -7.28 -21.09 -8.66
N ALA A 504 -6.39 -20.11 -8.60
CA ALA A 504 -5.33 -19.91 -9.59
C ALA A 504 -4.20 -20.96 -9.53
N TYR A 505 -4.10 -21.73 -8.45
CA TYR A 505 -3.11 -22.81 -8.33
C TYR A 505 -3.57 -24.13 -8.98
N LYS A 506 -4.79 -24.18 -9.45
CA LYS A 506 -5.39 -25.38 -10.08
C LYS A 506 -5.00 -25.50 -11.56
N SER A 507 -5.36 -26.63 -12.15
CA SER A 507 -5.17 -26.88 -13.57
C SER A 507 -5.70 -25.71 -14.42
N GLY A 508 -4.86 -25.22 -15.33
CA GLY A 508 -5.17 -24.07 -16.20
C GLY A 508 -4.43 -22.79 -15.82
N ALA A 509 -3.92 -22.66 -14.59
CA ALA A 509 -3.04 -21.54 -14.24
C ALA A 509 -1.67 -21.66 -14.93
N PRO A 510 -1.03 -20.55 -15.35
CA PRO A 510 0.24 -20.57 -16.09
C PRO A 510 1.36 -21.36 -15.40
N GLY A 511 1.50 -21.21 -14.07
CA GLY A 511 2.52 -21.89 -13.27
C GLY A 511 2.17 -23.30 -12.77
N TYR A 512 1.01 -23.82 -13.14
CA TYR A 512 0.49 -25.09 -12.63
C TYR A 512 1.45 -26.28 -12.85
N LYS A 513 2.07 -26.38 -14.01
CA LYS A 513 3.03 -27.44 -14.36
C LYS A 513 4.26 -27.50 -13.44
N ASP A 514 4.66 -26.35 -12.87
CA ASP A 514 5.81 -26.28 -11.97
C ASP A 514 5.46 -26.69 -10.55
N ASN A 515 4.18 -26.60 -10.20
CA ASN A 515 3.70 -26.79 -8.84
C ASN A 515 2.92 -28.11 -8.66
N GLY A 516 1.90 -28.31 -9.48
CA GLY A 516 0.92 -29.41 -9.36
C GLY A 516 -0.12 -29.17 -8.26
N GLU A 517 -1.24 -29.90 -8.36
CA GLU A 517 -2.44 -29.67 -7.54
C GLU A 517 -2.28 -30.00 -6.06
N ASN A 518 -1.39 -30.92 -5.72
CA ASN A 518 -1.29 -31.45 -4.35
C ASN A 518 -0.47 -30.57 -3.39
N THR A 519 0.02 -29.41 -3.84
CA THR A 519 0.88 -28.56 -3.01
C THR A 519 0.15 -27.34 -2.44
N TYR A 520 -1.02 -27.00 -2.99
CA TYR A 520 -1.84 -25.93 -2.44
C TYR A 520 -2.57 -26.39 -1.17
N MET A 521 -2.58 -25.54 -0.14
CA MET A 521 -3.28 -25.76 1.12
C MET A 521 -3.93 -24.43 1.55
N ALA A 522 -5.26 -24.39 1.52
CA ALA A 522 -6.06 -23.22 1.92
C ALA A 522 -6.45 -23.24 3.40
N GLU A 523 -5.76 -24.01 4.19
CA GLU A 523 -6.07 -24.20 5.61
C GLU A 523 -5.30 -23.21 6.49
N CYS A 524 -5.91 -22.81 7.61
CA CYS A 524 -5.22 -22.10 8.68
C CYS A 524 -5.17 -22.96 9.96
N SER A 525 -4.29 -22.61 10.87
CA SER A 525 -4.11 -23.32 12.14
C SER A 525 -5.06 -22.77 13.23
N TYR A 526 -6.30 -22.47 12.88
CA TYR A 526 -7.25 -21.81 13.76
C TYR A 526 -7.46 -22.54 15.09
N TYR A 527 -7.78 -23.83 15.03
CA TYR A 527 -8.05 -24.61 16.25
C TYR A 527 -6.80 -24.88 17.08
N GLU A 528 -5.71 -25.15 16.43
CA GLU A 528 -4.41 -25.33 17.09
C GLU A 528 -3.96 -24.04 17.78
N SER A 529 -4.14 -22.89 17.10
CA SER A 529 -3.75 -21.58 17.61
C SER A 529 -4.54 -21.17 18.85
N ASN A 530 -5.84 -21.44 18.88
CA ASN A 530 -6.71 -20.98 19.94
C ASN A 530 -7.00 -22.03 21.03
N GLY A 531 -6.72 -23.32 20.76
CA GLY A 531 -6.99 -24.40 21.71
C GLY A 531 -8.47 -24.59 22.01
N ILE A 532 -9.33 -24.40 21.04
CA ILE A 532 -10.79 -24.50 21.16
C ILE A 532 -11.32 -25.70 20.39
N ALA A 533 -12.46 -26.21 20.82
CA ALA A 533 -13.22 -27.18 20.04
C ALA A 533 -13.94 -26.50 18.88
N GLU A 534 -14.20 -27.25 17.81
CA GLU A 534 -15.03 -26.79 16.70
C GLU A 534 -16.43 -26.40 17.20
N THR A 535 -16.96 -25.30 16.68
CA THR A 535 -18.30 -24.83 16.97
C THR A 535 -18.96 -24.31 15.69
N THR A 536 -20.26 -24.57 15.54
CA THR A 536 -21.11 -24.03 14.48
C THR A 536 -21.99 -22.89 14.95
N ALA A 537 -21.90 -22.52 16.24
CA ALA A 537 -22.71 -21.44 16.78
C ALA A 537 -22.27 -20.09 16.23
N PRO A 538 -23.17 -19.24 15.76
CA PRO A 538 -22.85 -17.89 15.31
C PRO A 538 -22.37 -17.05 16.49
N THR A 539 -21.59 -16.03 16.18
CA THR A 539 -21.02 -15.11 17.19
C THR A 539 -21.38 -13.68 16.88
N SER A 540 -21.16 -12.78 17.84
CA SER A 540 -21.30 -11.34 17.64
C SER A 540 -20.03 -10.65 18.11
N LEU A 541 -19.52 -9.75 17.29
CA LEU A 541 -18.38 -8.88 17.63
C LEU A 541 -18.84 -7.45 17.97
N LYS A 542 -20.16 -7.19 18.04
CA LYS A 542 -20.72 -5.86 18.30
C LYS A 542 -20.22 -5.26 19.60
N ILE A 543 -19.84 -4.00 19.53
CA ILE A 543 -19.51 -3.16 20.68
C ILE A 543 -20.74 -2.28 20.95
N THR A 544 -21.30 -2.39 22.16
CA THR A 544 -22.50 -1.64 22.56
C THR A 544 -22.23 -0.56 23.60
N ASP A 545 -21.10 -0.63 24.29
CA ASP A 545 -20.71 0.30 25.35
C ASP A 545 -19.26 0.78 25.14
N ILE A 546 -19.07 2.08 25.00
CA ILE A 546 -17.76 2.73 24.85
C ILE A 546 -16.86 2.56 26.09
N ASN A 547 -17.45 2.27 27.26
CA ASN A 547 -16.73 2.05 28.52
C ASN A 547 -16.28 0.60 28.71
N ASN A 548 -16.80 -0.32 27.90
CA ASN A 548 -16.51 -1.75 27.98
C ASN A 548 -16.12 -2.26 26.57
N LEU A 549 -14.92 -1.91 26.14
CA LEU A 549 -14.38 -2.33 24.86
C LEU A 549 -13.91 -3.80 24.90
N PRO A 550 -13.74 -4.46 23.74
CA PRO A 550 -13.20 -5.82 23.67
C PRO A 550 -11.86 -5.97 24.39
N ALA A 551 -11.63 -7.14 24.95
CA ALA A 551 -10.42 -7.43 25.75
C ALA A 551 -9.11 -7.17 24.99
N GLU A 552 -9.10 -7.44 23.69
CA GLU A 552 -7.98 -7.19 22.79
C GLU A 552 -7.69 -5.68 22.68
N ASP A 553 -8.73 -4.86 22.55
CA ASP A 553 -8.60 -3.40 22.51
C ASP A 553 -8.18 -2.83 23.87
N GLU A 554 -8.76 -3.31 24.96
CA GLU A 554 -8.38 -2.91 26.33
C GLU A 554 -6.92 -3.24 26.65
N ALA A 555 -6.39 -4.35 26.12
CA ALA A 555 -4.98 -4.70 26.27
C ALA A 555 -4.05 -3.68 25.58
N VAL A 556 -4.39 -3.24 24.37
CA VAL A 556 -3.65 -2.21 23.64
C VAL A 556 -3.76 -0.85 24.34
N ILE A 557 -4.97 -0.43 24.72
CA ILE A 557 -5.27 0.83 25.42
C ILE A 557 -4.42 0.92 26.70
N ARG A 558 -4.44 -0.15 27.51
CA ARG A 558 -3.67 -0.23 28.76
C ARG A 558 -2.17 -0.15 28.52
N LYS A 559 -1.65 -0.83 27.49
CA LYS A 559 -0.24 -0.83 27.14
C LYS A 559 0.25 0.55 26.68
N LEU A 560 -0.64 1.33 26.03
CA LEU A 560 -0.37 2.69 25.60
C LEU A 560 -0.67 3.75 26.67
N GLY A 561 -1.28 3.37 27.79
CA GLY A 561 -1.60 4.27 28.92
C GLY A 561 -2.76 5.24 28.61
N TYR A 562 -3.65 4.91 27.68
CA TYR A 562 -4.76 5.78 27.30
C TYR A 562 -5.90 5.72 28.34
N THR A 563 -6.32 6.89 28.85
CA THR A 563 -7.36 7.02 29.88
C THR A 563 -8.53 7.89 29.45
N SER A 564 -8.32 8.86 28.53
CA SER A 564 -9.41 9.70 28.06
C SER A 564 -10.34 8.92 27.14
N ALA A 565 -11.63 9.29 27.10
CA ALA A 565 -12.58 8.67 26.17
C ALA A 565 -12.16 8.85 24.70
N TYR A 566 -11.60 10.02 24.38
CA TYR A 566 -11.08 10.29 23.03
C TYR A 566 -9.95 9.35 22.64
N ASP A 567 -8.89 9.23 23.47
CA ASP A 567 -7.73 8.39 23.14
C ASP A 567 -8.12 6.91 23.04
N ARG A 568 -9.03 6.45 23.92
CA ARG A 568 -9.54 5.08 23.90
C ARG A 568 -10.32 4.79 22.61
N MET A 569 -11.21 5.71 22.22
CA MET A 569 -12.01 5.53 20.99
C MET A 569 -11.16 5.70 19.72
N LEU A 570 -10.20 6.61 19.67
CA LEU A 570 -9.25 6.71 18.57
C LEU A 570 -8.38 5.44 18.48
N CYS A 571 -7.95 4.90 19.62
CA CYS A 571 -7.23 3.63 19.67
C CYS A 571 -8.08 2.48 19.12
N LEU A 572 -9.37 2.40 19.46
CA LEU A 572 -10.30 1.42 18.89
C LEU A 572 -10.39 1.54 17.37
N VAL A 573 -10.55 2.76 16.83
CA VAL A 573 -10.57 2.98 15.37
C VAL A 573 -9.26 2.52 14.71
N LEU A 574 -8.11 2.86 15.28
CA LEU A 574 -6.80 2.45 14.76
C LEU A 574 -6.59 0.93 14.85
N ASN A 575 -7.12 0.26 15.88
CA ASN A 575 -7.10 -1.18 15.98
C ASN A 575 -8.06 -1.83 14.96
N GLU A 576 -9.23 -1.23 14.74
CA GLU A 576 -10.16 -1.71 13.71
C GLU A 576 -9.57 -1.53 12.30
N ARG A 577 -8.80 -0.44 12.05
CA ARG A 577 -8.02 -0.30 10.81
C ARG A 577 -7.02 -1.43 10.63
N THR A 578 -6.33 -1.88 11.68
CA THR A 578 -5.47 -3.07 11.59
C THR A 578 -6.28 -4.32 11.24
N ARG A 579 -7.40 -4.58 11.92
CA ARG A 579 -8.23 -5.76 11.65
C ARG A 579 -8.77 -5.79 10.21
N GLU A 580 -9.13 -4.64 9.69
CA GLU A 580 -9.72 -4.49 8.37
C GLU A 580 -8.67 -4.35 7.25
N LEU A 581 -7.70 -3.45 7.44
CA LEU A 581 -6.80 -2.94 6.40
C LEU A 581 -5.34 -3.40 6.57
N CYS A 582 -5.07 -4.43 7.41
CA CYS A 582 -3.71 -4.92 7.63
C CYS A 582 -2.95 -5.13 6.31
N GLY A 583 -1.80 -4.49 6.18
CA GLY A 583 -0.93 -4.61 5.01
C GLY A 583 -1.36 -3.81 3.78
N GLU A 584 -2.47 -3.06 3.80
CA GLU A 584 -3.01 -2.35 2.63
C GLU A 584 -2.39 -0.94 2.43
N PHE A 585 -1.11 -0.78 2.68
CA PHE A 585 -0.27 0.40 2.36
C PHE A 585 -0.71 1.74 2.98
N GLN A 586 -1.28 1.72 4.19
CA GLN A 586 -1.81 2.93 4.83
C GLN A 586 -1.27 3.17 6.25
N ARG A 587 -0.74 2.14 6.93
CA ARG A 587 -0.52 2.17 8.37
C ARG A 587 0.37 3.30 8.86
N TRP A 588 1.52 3.51 8.21
CA TRP A 588 2.48 4.53 8.65
C TRP A 588 1.85 5.94 8.66
N GLN A 589 1.15 6.29 7.58
CA GLN A 589 0.53 7.61 7.46
C GLN A 589 -0.63 7.82 8.43
N ASP A 590 -1.41 6.78 8.74
CA ASP A 590 -2.46 6.84 9.75
C ASP A 590 -1.89 7.12 11.15
N LEU A 591 -0.83 6.41 11.52
CA LEU A 591 -0.17 6.60 12.80
C LEU A 591 0.59 7.94 12.88
N ALA A 592 1.20 8.37 11.78
CA ALA A 592 1.92 9.63 11.71
C ALA A 592 0.99 10.84 11.83
N ARG A 593 -0.14 10.87 11.07
CA ARG A 593 -1.11 11.98 11.13
C ARG A 593 -1.78 12.11 12.49
N THR A 594 -2.04 10.99 13.17
CA THR A 594 -2.64 10.96 14.52
C THR A 594 -1.60 11.13 15.64
N LYS A 595 -0.33 11.39 15.33
CA LYS A 595 0.79 11.43 16.29
C LYS A 595 0.93 10.19 17.18
N THR A 596 0.35 9.07 16.81
CA THR A 596 0.42 7.80 17.57
C THR A 596 1.58 6.90 17.12
N LEU A 597 2.24 7.20 15.99
CA LEU A 597 3.31 6.40 15.41
C LEU A 597 4.40 6.03 16.42
N VAL A 598 4.93 7.02 17.12
CA VAL A 598 6.07 6.82 18.02
C VAL A 598 5.69 5.96 19.22
N ALA A 599 4.55 6.25 19.84
CA ALA A 599 4.07 5.48 20.98
C ALA A 599 3.77 4.02 20.60
N ARG A 600 3.10 3.80 19.47
CA ARG A 600 2.74 2.46 19.00
C ARG A 600 3.96 1.67 18.52
N ALA A 601 4.88 2.29 17.77
CA ALA A 601 6.12 1.63 17.36
C ALA A 601 6.97 1.24 18.60
N ARG A 602 7.12 2.12 19.59
CA ARG A 602 7.81 1.78 20.86
C ARG A 602 7.14 0.65 21.61
N ALA A 603 5.82 0.57 21.59
CA ALA A 603 5.09 -0.47 22.32
C ALA A 603 5.10 -1.84 21.62
N PHE A 604 5.11 -1.88 20.28
CA PHE A 604 4.79 -3.08 19.53
C PHE A 604 5.85 -3.51 18.49
N ASN A 605 6.84 -2.66 18.17
CA ASN A 605 7.94 -2.97 17.26
C ASN A 605 9.26 -2.75 17.97
N SER A 606 9.81 -3.81 18.57
CA SER A 606 11.03 -3.74 19.39
C SER A 606 12.26 -3.23 18.64
N ILE A 607 12.32 -3.42 17.32
CA ILE A 607 13.43 -2.95 16.49
C ILE A 607 13.31 -1.43 16.27
N ALA A 608 12.13 -0.94 15.94
CA ALA A 608 11.86 0.49 15.80
C ALA A 608 11.99 1.25 17.13
N ALA A 609 11.58 0.63 18.23
CA ALA A 609 11.53 1.22 19.57
C ALA A 609 12.85 1.82 20.03
N ALA A 610 13.98 1.24 19.61
CA ALA A 610 15.32 1.68 20.03
C ALA A 610 15.69 3.08 19.50
N ASN A 611 15.18 3.48 18.34
CA ASN A 611 15.70 4.65 17.64
C ASN A 611 14.63 5.68 17.27
N ILE A 612 13.34 5.30 17.19
CA ILE A 612 12.27 6.20 16.77
C ILE A 612 12.12 7.40 17.70
N LYS A 613 12.02 8.61 17.13
CA LYS A 613 11.92 9.89 17.85
C LYS A 613 10.64 10.62 17.46
N ASP A 614 10.22 11.55 18.30
CA ASP A 614 8.92 12.23 18.20
C ASP A 614 8.76 13.05 16.89
N TYR A 615 9.85 13.60 16.36
CA TYR A 615 9.82 14.35 15.09
C TYR A 615 9.65 13.45 13.86
N MET A 616 9.84 12.13 13.98
CA MET A 616 9.79 11.18 12.86
C MET A 616 8.36 10.84 12.38
N VAL A 617 7.38 11.64 12.77
CA VAL A 617 6.03 11.68 12.17
C VAL A 617 6.01 12.39 10.80
N LEU A 618 7.13 12.98 10.41
CA LEU A 618 7.45 13.41 9.05
C LEU A 618 8.76 12.78 8.63
N ARG A 619 8.87 12.44 7.36
CA ARG A 619 10.12 11.94 6.78
C ARG A 619 11.04 13.10 6.38
N PRO A 620 12.35 12.85 6.29
CA PRO A 620 13.28 13.87 5.82
C PRO A 620 13.00 14.22 4.36
N ILE A 621 13.17 15.50 4.03
CA ILE A 621 13.16 15.94 2.63
C ILE A 621 14.37 15.32 1.91
N PRO A 622 14.19 14.74 0.70
CA PRO A 622 15.26 14.06 -0.01
C PRO A 622 16.47 14.98 -0.24
N GLN A 623 17.66 14.48 0.04
CA GLN A 623 18.90 15.24 -0.13
C GLN A 623 19.11 15.63 -1.60
N THR A 624 18.76 14.76 -2.54
CA THR A 624 18.86 15.02 -3.99
C THR A 624 18.05 16.23 -4.42
N TYR A 625 16.84 16.42 -3.83
CA TYR A 625 16.06 17.64 -4.06
C TYR A 625 16.77 18.87 -3.50
N LEU A 626 17.28 18.83 -2.26
CA LEU A 626 17.98 19.96 -1.63
C LEU A 626 19.28 20.34 -2.36
N ASP A 627 19.96 19.37 -2.95
CA ASP A 627 21.18 19.56 -3.74
C ASP A 627 20.89 20.11 -5.14
N GLY A 628 19.70 19.82 -5.68
CA GLY A 628 19.29 20.23 -7.02
C GLY A 628 18.71 21.64 -7.13
N ILE A 629 18.21 22.21 -6.03
CA ILE A 629 17.56 23.52 -6.04
C ILE A 629 18.56 24.67 -5.83
N GLN A 630 18.16 25.86 -6.25
CA GLN A 630 18.91 27.11 -6.17
C GLN A 630 18.11 28.20 -5.44
N LYS A 631 18.84 29.18 -4.90
CA LYS A 631 18.30 30.40 -4.33
C LYS A 631 19.13 31.58 -4.86
N ASN A 632 18.49 32.56 -5.49
CA ASN A 632 19.17 33.70 -6.13
C ASN A 632 20.30 33.28 -7.11
N GLY A 633 20.08 32.21 -7.87
CA GLY A 633 21.00 31.73 -8.89
C GLY A 633 22.18 30.90 -8.39
N HIS A 634 22.29 30.61 -7.08
CA HIS A 634 23.34 29.72 -6.53
C HIS A 634 22.74 28.49 -5.83
N ALA A 635 23.51 27.41 -5.75
CA ALA A 635 23.14 26.23 -4.97
C ALA A 635 22.97 26.60 -3.50
N LEU A 636 22.04 25.92 -2.83
CA LEU A 636 21.79 26.17 -1.39
C LEU A 636 23.04 25.91 -0.54
N THR A 637 23.32 26.80 0.40
CA THR A 637 24.30 26.57 1.47
C THR A 637 23.82 25.47 2.43
N ALA A 638 24.68 25.00 3.33
CA ALA A 638 24.30 24.01 4.34
C ALA A 638 23.17 24.52 5.25
N GLU A 639 23.23 25.79 5.64
CA GLU A 639 22.21 26.45 6.45
C GLU A 639 20.87 26.54 5.72
N GLU A 640 20.88 26.95 4.45
CA GLU A 640 19.68 27.05 3.62
C GLU A 640 19.05 25.67 3.37
N LYS A 641 19.86 24.61 3.21
CA LYS A 641 19.34 23.23 3.14
C LYS A 641 18.67 22.81 4.45
N GLN A 642 19.28 23.18 5.58
CA GLN A 642 18.70 22.90 6.89
C GLN A 642 17.37 23.64 7.12
N GLU A 643 17.22 24.89 6.61
CA GLU A 643 15.97 25.64 6.64
C GLU A 643 14.85 24.96 5.81
N GLN A 644 15.23 24.27 4.74
CA GLN A 644 14.29 23.52 3.88
C GLN A 644 13.98 22.13 4.43
N GLN A 645 14.73 21.65 5.40
CA GLN A 645 14.52 20.31 5.98
C GLN A 645 13.36 20.31 6.99
N ASN A 646 12.78 19.15 7.25
CA ASN A 646 11.80 19.00 8.32
C ASN A 646 12.49 19.08 9.70
N PRO A 647 11.83 19.67 10.71
CA PRO A 647 12.40 19.81 12.04
C PRO A 647 12.91 18.48 12.62
N GLY A 648 14.15 18.50 13.13
CA GLY A 648 14.80 17.33 13.73
C GLY A 648 15.65 16.48 12.79
N TRP A 649 15.56 16.75 11.50
CA TRP A 649 16.36 16.09 10.46
C TRP A 649 17.63 16.85 10.07
#